data_43795f80d1bf7baa198de7a2668c2fad
#
_entry.id   43795f80d1bf7baa198de7a2668c2fad
#
_cell.length_a   1.000
_cell.length_b   1.000
_cell.length_c   1.000
_cell.angle_alpha   90.00
_cell.angle_beta   90.00
_cell.angle_gamma   90.00
#
_symmetry.space_group_name_H-M   'P 1'
#
loop_
_entity.id
_entity.type
_entity.pdbx_description
1 polymer ?
#
loop_
_entity_poly.entity_id
_entity_poly.type
_entity_poly.pdbx_seq_one_letter_code
_entity_poly.pdbx_strand_id
1 'polypeptide(L)'
;MMKKILRITALCIVLVSLLTFCGKSKIETKEDRPVFLEQVSTTAVAQLYADGFEQLSLNEKILAYYLAQAVIAGERIDYDQSHRHALEIKDILEEIVTHKEGIDPEIYQSILDYTKLFWIDHCQYNSRTKIKFVPTCPFDEFLLAAHAAQKNGAEFDLKENETLEQKLKKLEKTIFDPKFEPLVTAKTPPPGQDILTASANNFYAPNVTLKDLEGFKEKYSLNSRVSKENGKVKELVWRTGNQDFPAGLYHTELSEVIANLRLALPYASEQQKATLKHMIDYFETGDPDSFRKANISWLKDDSTVDFIIGFIENYKDSRGMKGEWEGVISYVNQKTTQMMKDLAANAQYFENKAPWKDEYKKTHTQIPVANSIDVVNAGGHAGPRIPAGINLPNEQEIRENYGSKSVLLHNVMRDARGVTGGKTSQEFLETAEEKKLAQKYGSLTVNVIIAMHEVIGHGSGKVSPKLTEDPSFYLQEYYNTLEEARADLMALWNLFDPKLIELQILPDEDAARTGYILEAMGDLTMLRRIKTGDRIEDDHMRAGHLIQAYLEKKILAVETFRKGGKAYRRVKDFNLFREGVGELLAEIMRIKAEGDLEAAKKLVNTYAIKIDPALRNEVIERCQKIHYPDFIAFVVPELSLVKDESGKISDVKISYPLDLMDQQLKWAGKK
;
A
#
# COMPACT_ATOMS: atom_id res chain seq x y z
N MET A 1 67.39 -17.01 -38.30
CA MET A 1 66.51 -15.91 -37.93
C MET A 1 65.05 -16.08 -38.45
N MET A 2 64.91 -16.62 -39.68
CA MET A 2 63.53 -16.87 -40.28
C MET A 2 62.67 -17.92 -39.59
N LYS A 3 63.23 -18.96 -38.96
CA LYS A 3 62.43 -20.01 -38.26
C LYS A 3 61.88 -19.60 -36.91
N LYS A 4 62.28 -18.50 -36.28
CA LYS A 4 61.71 -17.93 -35.04
C LYS A 4 60.59 -16.95 -35.33
N ILE A 5 60.53 -16.29 -36.48
CA ILE A 5 59.49 -15.39 -36.88
C ILE A 5 58.20 -16.17 -37.27
N LEU A 6 58.33 -17.34 -37.89
CA LEU A 6 57.17 -18.18 -38.28
C LEU A 6 56.45 -18.85 -37.08
N ARG A 7 57.15 -19.05 -35.96
CA ARG A 7 56.51 -19.63 -34.74
C ARG A 7 55.77 -18.59 -33.91
N ILE A 8 56.16 -17.32 -33.99
CA ILE A 8 55.46 -16.23 -33.28
C ILE A 8 54.18 -15.84 -34.04
N THR A 9 54.24 -15.86 -35.39
CA THR A 9 53.05 -15.56 -36.21
C THR A 9 51.96 -16.65 -36.14
N ALA A 10 52.37 -17.94 -36.00
CA ALA A 10 51.42 -19.03 -35.82
C ALA A 10 50.74 -19.02 -34.40
N LEU A 11 51.46 -18.55 -33.37
CA LEU A 11 50.94 -18.46 -32.01
C LEU A 11 49.92 -17.28 -31.84
N CYS A 12 50.16 -16.17 -32.58
CA CYS A 12 49.21 -15.04 -32.59
C CYS A 12 47.97 -15.32 -33.40
N ILE A 13 47.99 -16.16 -34.42
CA ILE A 13 46.82 -16.54 -35.21
C ILE A 13 45.94 -17.55 -34.45
N VAL A 14 46.50 -18.41 -33.61
CA VAL A 14 45.73 -19.34 -32.78
C VAL A 14 45.12 -18.64 -31.55
N LEU A 15 45.72 -17.55 -31.01
CA LEU A 15 45.11 -16.75 -29.95
C LEU A 15 44.01 -15.80 -30.47
N VAL A 16 44.05 -15.38 -31.72
CA VAL A 16 43.01 -14.54 -32.33
C VAL A 16 41.80 -15.38 -32.76
N SER A 17 41.98 -16.66 -33.09
CA SER A 17 40.86 -17.56 -33.43
C SER A 17 40.15 -18.19 -32.23
N LEU A 18 40.69 -18.07 -31.00
CA LEU A 18 40.02 -18.46 -29.75
C LEU A 18 39.24 -17.31 -29.10
N LEU A 19 39.36 -16.07 -29.60
CA LEU A 19 38.62 -14.90 -29.12
C LEU A 19 37.37 -14.58 -29.95
N THR A 20 37.06 -15.33 -31.01
CA THR A 20 35.92 -15.10 -31.90
C THR A 20 34.78 -16.07 -31.71
N PHE A 21 34.79 -16.93 -30.66
CA PHE A 21 33.68 -17.81 -30.29
C PHE A 21 33.21 -17.57 -28.86
N CYS A 22 33.39 -16.36 -28.33
CA CYS A 22 32.56 -15.86 -27.22
C CYS A 22 31.40 -15.12 -27.85
N GLY A 23 30.27 -15.82 -28.00
CA GLY A 23 29.01 -15.19 -28.29
C GLY A 23 28.85 -14.04 -27.30
N LYS A 24 28.61 -12.82 -27.78
CA LYS A 24 28.17 -11.70 -26.99
C LYS A 24 26.80 -12.09 -26.41
N SER A 25 26.79 -12.77 -25.27
CA SER A 25 25.75 -12.54 -24.32
C SER A 25 25.89 -11.04 -23.97
N LYS A 26 24.99 -10.19 -24.45
CA LYS A 26 24.77 -8.88 -23.86
C LYS A 26 24.58 -9.19 -22.38
N ILE A 27 25.57 -8.87 -21.56
CA ILE A 27 25.35 -8.67 -20.14
C ILE A 27 24.45 -7.44 -20.14
N GLU A 28 23.14 -7.63 -20.08
CA GLU A 28 22.21 -6.55 -19.79
C GLU A 28 22.70 -5.96 -18.47
N THR A 29 23.27 -4.78 -18.54
CA THR A 29 23.58 -4.03 -17.33
C THR A 29 22.25 -3.78 -16.63
N LYS A 30 22.21 -3.84 -15.30
CA LYS A 30 20.99 -3.58 -14.48
C LYS A 30 20.28 -2.26 -14.83
N GLU A 31 20.92 -1.38 -15.57
CA GLU A 31 20.42 -0.09 -16.04
C GLU A 31 19.49 -0.18 -17.28
N ASP A 32 19.56 -1.27 -18.07
CA ASP A 32 18.81 -1.40 -19.35
C ASP A 32 17.49 -2.19 -19.26
N ARG A 33 17.09 -2.65 -18.07
CA ARG A 33 15.87 -3.46 -17.91
C ARG A 33 14.61 -2.58 -17.80
N PRO A 34 13.46 -3.00 -18.35
CA PRO A 34 12.23 -2.20 -18.34
C PRO A 34 11.65 -2.10 -16.92
N VAL A 35 11.54 -0.88 -16.38
CA VAL A 35 10.80 -0.60 -15.14
C VAL A 35 9.36 -0.25 -15.46
N PHE A 36 9.12 0.73 -16.33
CA PHE A 36 7.78 1.06 -16.83
C PHE A 36 7.35 0.02 -17.86
N LEU A 37 6.18 -0.57 -17.67
CA LEU A 37 5.61 -1.59 -18.55
C LEU A 37 4.51 -1.01 -19.44
N GLU A 38 3.49 -0.44 -18.83
CA GLU A 38 2.35 0.12 -19.54
C GLU A 38 1.64 1.20 -18.71
N GLN A 39 0.72 1.89 -19.35
CA GLN A 39 -0.19 2.83 -18.71
C GLN A 39 -1.64 2.38 -18.94
N VAL A 40 -2.37 2.16 -17.84
CA VAL A 40 -3.79 1.82 -17.86
C VAL A 40 -4.56 3.00 -17.29
N SER A 41 -5.29 3.72 -18.13
CA SER A 41 -5.92 4.99 -17.78
C SER A 41 -4.89 5.96 -17.19
N THR A 42 -5.00 6.32 -15.92
CA THR A 42 -4.07 7.21 -15.20
C THR A 42 -3.12 6.47 -14.25
N THR A 43 -3.14 5.14 -14.25
CA THR A 43 -2.24 4.28 -13.45
C THR A 43 -1.11 3.76 -14.32
N ALA A 44 0.14 4.01 -13.92
CA ALA A 44 1.31 3.35 -14.50
C ALA A 44 1.50 1.96 -13.88
N VAL A 45 1.82 0.98 -14.70
CA VAL A 45 2.23 -0.36 -14.27
C VAL A 45 3.74 -0.48 -14.41
N ALA A 46 4.40 -0.92 -13.36
CA ALA A 46 5.85 -1.06 -13.30
C ALA A 46 6.27 -2.47 -12.85
N GLN A 47 7.41 -2.96 -13.34
CA GLN A 47 8.03 -4.18 -12.80
C GLN A 47 8.78 -3.83 -11.52
N LEU A 48 8.52 -4.57 -10.46
CA LEU A 48 9.30 -4.53 -9.23
C LEU A 48 10.49 -5.50 -9.32
N TYR A 49 11.68 -5.04 -8.96
CA TYR A 49 12.90 -5.85 -8.98
C TYR A 49 13.48 -6.07 -7.59
N ALA A 50 13.78 -7.33 -7.27
CA ALA A 50 14.38 -7.77 -6.00
C ALA A 50 15.81 -8.28 -6.21
N ASP A 51 16.74 -7.36 -6.48
CA ASP A 51 18.10 -7.63 -6.96
C ASP A 51 19.00 -8.42 -6.02
N GLY A 52 18.69 -8.44 -4.71
CA GLY A 52 19.45 -9.16 -3.71
C GLY A 52 18.98 -10.59 -3.44
N PHE A 53 17.84 -11.01 -4.02
CA PHE A 53 17.22 -12.30 -3.72
C PHE A 53 18.15 -13.48 -3.97
N GLU A 54 18.95 -13.45 -5.03
CA GLU A 54 19.88 -14.53 -5.37
C GLU A 54 21.01 -14.73 -4.35
N GLN A 55 21.24 -13.73 -3.48
CA GLN A 55 22.25 -13.79 -2.42
C GLN A 55 21.74 -14.48 -1.14
N LEU A 56 20.44 -14.74 -1.04
CA LEU A 56 19.82 -15.44 0.08
C LEU A 56 20.26 -16.91 0.12
N SER A 57 20.35 -17.47 1.32
CA SER A 57 20.57 -18.91 1.49
C SER A 57 19.38 -19.70 0.94
N LEU A 58 19.59 -20.99 0.63
CA LEU A 58 18.54 -21.87 0.11
C LEU A 58 17.32 -21.91 1.06
N ASN A 59 17.54 -21.97 2.36
CA ASN A 59 16.44 -21.99 3.34
C ASN A 59 15.64 -20.67 3.32
N GLU A 60 16.32 -19.52 3.24
CA GLU A 60 15.66 -18.22 3.14
C GLU A 60 14.87 -18.08 1.83
N LYS A 61 15.41 -18.56 0.70
CA LYS A 61 14.70 -18.60 -0.57
C LYS A 61 13.44 -19.47 -0.50
N ILE A 62 13.53 -20.67 0.10
CA ILE A 62 12.39 -21.58 0.24
C ILE A 62 11.34 -21.00 1.20
N LEU A 63 11.78 -20.39 2.30
CA LEU A 63 10.90 -19.68 3.22
C LEU A 63 10.10 -18.59 2.49
N ALA A 64 10.80 -17.71 1.76
CA ALA A 64 10.17 -16.64 0.98
C ALA A 64 9.17 -17.18 -0.05
N TYR A 65 9.47 -18.32 -0.71
CA TYR A 65 8.57 -18.97 -1.66
C TYR A 65 7.25 -19.40 -0.98
N TYR A 66 7.30 -20.16 0.11
CA TYR A 66 6.08 -20.64 0.75
C TYR A 66 5.26 -19.50 1.39
N LEU A 67 5.93 -18.49 1.92
CA LEU A 67 5.25 -17.30 2.43
C LEU A 67 4.56 -16.53 1.29
N ALA A 68 5.21 -16.38 0.13
CA ALA A 68 4.58 -15.77 -1.04
C ALA A 68 3.36 -16.57 -1.53
N GLN A 69 3.43 -17.92 -1.53
CA GLN A 69 2.26 -18.76 -1.86
C GLN A 69 1.12 -18.58 -0.84
N ALA A 70 1.43 -18.36 0.44
CA ALA A 70 0.42 -18.07 1.45
C ALA A 70 -0.28 -16.72 1.19
N VAL A 71 0.46 -15.69 0.78
CA VAL A 71 -0.12 -14.38 0.40
C VAL A 71 -1.08 -14.54 -0.77
N ILE A 72 -0.65 -15.22 -1.85
CA ILE A 72 -1.43 -15.45 -3.06
C ILE A 72 -2.70 -16.27 -2.77
N ALA A 73 -2.61 -17.28 -1.91
CA ALA A 73 -3.77 -18.10 -1.53
C ALA A 73 -4.91 -17.29 -0.87
N GLY A 74 -4.57 -16.22 -0.16
CA GLY A 74 -5.56 -15.33 0.46
C GLY A 74 -6.05 -14.18 -0.43
N GLU A 75 -5.53 -14.02 -1.65
CA GLU A 75 -5.81 -12.88 -2.53
C GLU A 75 -7.31 -12.62 -2.76
N ARG A 76 -8.08 -13.70 -2.95
CA ARG A 76 -9.54 -13.62 -3.16
C ARG A 76 -10.30 -13.00 -1.99
N ILE A 77 -9.74 -13.02 -0.78
CA ILE A 77 -10.35 -12.44 0.42
C ILE A 77 -10.47 -10.91 0.27
N ASP A 78 -9.43 -10.24 -0.22
CA ASP A 78 -9.46 -8.77 -0.37
C ASP A 78 -10.48 -8.33 -1.42
N TYR A 79 -10.69 -9.09 -2.49
CA TYR A 79 -11.79 -8.84 -3.44
C TYR A 79 -13.15 -8.89 -2.75
N ASP A 80 -13.45 -9.95 -1.97
CA ASP A 80 -14.73 -10.06 -1.26
C ASP A 80 -14.90 -8.98 -0.18
N GLN A 81 -13.85 -8.60 0.53
CA GLN A 81 -13.88 -7.50 1.49
C GLN A 81 -14.14 -6.15 0.80
N SER A 82 -13.65 -5.97 -0.41
CA SER A 82 -13.78 -4.73 -1.17
C SER A 82 -15.21 -4.49 -1.66
N HIS A 83 -15.90 -5.54 -2.14
CA HIS A 83 -17.30 -5.41 -2.56
C HIS A 83 -17.97 -6.78 -2.66
N ARG A 84 -19.25 -6.87 -2.26
CA ARG A 84 -20.02 -8.14 -2.25
C ARG A 84 -20.15 -8.87 -3.59
N HIS A 85 -19.92 -8.18 -4.71
CA HIS A 85 -19.94 -8.75 -6.06
C HIS A 85 -18.55 -8.76 -6.72
N ALA A 86 -17.47 -8.40 -5.99
CA ALA A 86 -16.16 -8.27 -6.61
C ALA A 86 -15.63 -9.60 -7.17
N LEU A 87 -15.80 -10.71 -6.47
CA LEU A 87 -15.38 -12.02 -6.96
C LEU A 87 -16.17 -12.44 -8.21
N GLU A 88 -17.49 -12.23 -8.22
CA GLU A 88 -18.34 -12.54 -9.36
C GLU A 88 -17.95 -11.70 -10.60
N ILE A 89 -17.70 -10.41 -10.40
CA ILE A 89 -17.27 -9.50 -11.48
C ILE A 89 -15.87 -9.89 -11.98
N LYS A 90 -14.94 -10.21 -11.07
CA LYS A 90 -13.59 -10.68 -11.40
C LYS A 90 -13.64 -11.89 -12.32
N ASP A 91 -14.38 -12.92 -11.91
CA ASP A 91 -14.49 -14.17 -12.66
C ASP A 91 -15.10 -13.94 -14.06
N ILE A 92 -16.12 -13.07 -14.19
CA ILE A 92 -16.69 -12.66 -15.48
C ILE A 92 -15.66 -11.94 -16.37
N LEU A 93 -14.93 -10.98 -15.81
CA LEU A 93 -13.93 -10.21 -16.55
C LEU A 93 -12.80 -11.10 -17.06
N GLU A 94 -12.32 -12.02 -16.23
CA GLU A 94 -11.28 -12.98 -16.59
C GLU A 94 -11.73 -13.93 -17.70
N GLU A 95 -12.98 -14.40 -17.67
CA GLU A 95 -13.53 -15.19 -18.75
C GLU A 95 -13.59 -14.42 -20.08
N ILE A 96 -14.00 -13.16 -20.07
CA ILE A 96 -14.06 -12.35 -21.28
C ILE A 96 -12.65 -12.10 -21.85
N VAL A 97 -11.67 -11.71 -21.01
CA VAL A 97 -10.35 -11.34 -21.53
C VAL A 97 -9.51 -12.54 -21.97
N THR A 98 -9.82 -13.75 -21.48
CA THR A 98 -9.16 -15.00 -21.92
C THR A 98 -9.79 -15.63 -23.15
N HIS A 99 -11.02 -15.24 -23.54
CA HIS A 99 -11.78 -15.80 -24.67
C HIS A 99 -12.16 -14.70 -25.69
N LYS A 100 -11.14 -13.98 -26.18
CA LYS A 100 -11.28 -12.72 -26.93
C LYS A 100 -11.73 -12.86 -28.38
N GLU A 101 -11.72 -14.06 -28.97
CA GLU A 101 -11.98 -14.29 -30.38
C GLU A 101 -13.37 -13.80 -30.77
N GLY A 102 -13.42 -12.98 -31.84
CA GLY A 102 -14.68 -12.41 -32.34
C GLY A 102 -15.24 -11.24 -31.53
N ILE A 103 -14.54 -10.77 -30.51
CA ILE A 103 -14.84 -9.50 -29.82
C ILE A 103 -14.22 -8.37 -30.63
N ASP A 104 -14.98 -7.27 -30.83
CA ASP A 104 -14.45 -6.05 -31.45
C ASP A 104 -13.19 -5.55 -30.69
N PRO A 105 -12.11 -5.17 -31.41
CA PRO A 105 -10.85 -4.81 -30.75
C PRO A 105 -10.95 -3.60 -29.81
N GLU A 106 -11.79 -2.58 -30.14
CA GLU A 106 -11.96 -1.39 -29.29
C GLU A 106 -12.75 -1.74 -28.02
N ILE A 107 -13.79 -2.56 -28.16
CA ILE A 107 -14.58 -3.08 -27.04
C ILE A 107 -13.69 -3.96 -26.14
N TYR A 108 -12.90 -4.87 -26.75
CA TYR A 108 -11.97 -5.72 -26.00
C TYR A 108 -10.97 -4.88 -25.21
N GLN A 109 -10.38 -3.85 -25.82
CA GLN A 109 -9.43 -2.99 -25.12
C GLN A 109 -10.08 -2.23 -23.96
N SER A 110 -11.31 -1.73 -24.14
CA SER A 110 -12.08 -1.11 -23.04
C SER A 110 -12.31 -2.05 -21.86
N ILE A 111 -12.67 -3.31 -22.15
CA ILE A 111 -12.89 -4.34 -21.13
C ILE A 111 -11.55 -4.73 -20.46
N LEU A 112 -10.49 -4.89 -21.25
CA LEU A 112 -9.15 -5.21 -20.75
C LEU A 112 -8.60 -4.13 -19.81
N ASP A 113 -8.74 -2.85 -20.18
CA ASP A 113 -8.31 -1.73 -19.35
C ASP A 113 -9.09 -1.69 -18.03
N TYR A 114 -10.41 -1.91 -18.08
CA TYR A 114 -11.25 -2.01 -16.90
C TYR A 114 -10.83 -3.22 -16.04
N THR A 115 -10.56 -4.38 -16.65
CA THR A 115 -10.10 -5.59 -15.95
C THR A 115 -8.77 -5.36 -15.26
N LYS A 116 -7.81 -4.71 -15.93
CA LYS A 116 -6.52 -4.36 -15.33
C LYS A 116 -6.66 -3.43 -14.11
N LEU A 117 -7.52 -2.40 -14.20
CA LEU A 117 -7.81 -1.54 -13.05
C LEU A 117 -8.50 -2.33 -11.92
N PHE A 118 -9.40 -3.25 -12.27
CA PHE A 118 -10.08 -4.10 -11.30
C PHE A 118 -9.10 -5.03 -10.55
N TRP A 119 -8.13 -5.62 -11.25
CA TRP A 119 -7.05 -6.39 -10.61
C TRP A 119 -6.14 -5.52 -9.73
N ILE A 120 -5.83 -4.30 -10.17
CA ILE A 120 -4.98 -3.36 -9.41
C ILE A 120 -5.63 -2.93 -8.09
N ASP A 121 -6.94 -2.74 -8.09
CA ASP A 121 -7.68 -2.20 -6.95
C ASP A 121 -8.57 -3.24 -6.24
N HIS A 122 -8.58 -4.51 -6.69
CA HIS A 122 -9.35 -5.66 -6.22
C HIS A 122 -10.87 -5.43 -6.20
N CYS A 123 -11.35 -4.46 -6.95
CA CYS A 123 -12.77 -4.16 -7.16
C CYS A 123 -12.93 -3.05 -8.21
N GLN A 124 -14.16 -2.60 -8.41
CA GLN A 124 -14.52 -1.49 -9.30
C GLN A 124 -14.29 -0.10 -8.66
N TYR A 125 -13.50 0.02 -7.63
CA TYR A 125 -13.20 1.29 -6.94
C TYR A 125 -11.70 1.51 -6.85
N ASN A 126 -11.28 2.75 -7.06
CA ASN A 126 -9.89 3.09 -6.81
C ASN A 126 -9.60 3.06 -5.30
N SER A 127 -8.65 2.22 -4.89
CA SER A 127 -8.32 1.96 -3.48
C SER A 127 -7.85 3.21 -2.73
N ARG A 128 -7.28 4.21 -3.42
CA ARG A 128 -6.82 5.46 -2.82
C ARG A 128 -7.87 6.55 -2.80
N THR A 129 -8.60 6.75 -3.90
CA THR A 129 -9.64 7.80 -3.95
C THR A 129 -11.00 7.33 -3.43
N LYS A 130 -11.17 6.03 -3.23
CA LYS A 130 -12.41 5.35 -2.83
C LYS A 130 -13.55 5.44 -3.85
N ILE A 131 -13.32 6.08 -4.99
CA ILE A 131 -14.32 6.40 -6.01
C ILE A 131 -14.43 5.25 -7.02
N LYS A 132 -15.69 4.96 -7.43
CA LYS A 132 -15.99 3.97 -8.48
C LYS A 132 -15.44 4.42 -9.84
N PHE A 133 -14.85 3.49 -10.58
CA PHE A 133 -14.59 3.60 -12.01
C PHE A 133 -15.46 2.62 -12.79
N VAL A 134 -15.72 2.94 -14.05
CA VAL A 134 -16.62 2.17 -14.92
C VAL A 134 -15.92 1.87 -16.25
N PRO A 135 -16.33 0.81 -16.98
CA PRO A 135 -15.85 0.57 -18.36
C PRO A 135 -16.11 1.76 -19.27
N THR A 136 -15.29 1.94 -20.29
CA THR A 136 -15.51 2.99 -21.32
C THR A 136 -16.47 2.56 -22.41
N CYS A 137 -16.68 1.25 -22.62
CA CYS A 137 -17.73 0.72 -23.49
C CYS A 137 -19.09 0.73 -22.79
N PRO A 138 -20.22 0.86 -23.51
CA PRO A 138 -21.56 0.73 -22.94
C PRO A 138 -21.90 -0.72 -22.59
N PHE A 139 -22.93 -0.89 -21.75
CA PHE A 139 -23.36 -2.23 -21.27
C PHE A 139 -23.72 -3.18 -22.40
N ASP A 140 -24.41 -2.71 -23.45
CA ASP A 140 -24.83 -3.57 -24.55
C ASP A 140 -23.63 -4.14 -25.34
N GLU A 141 -22.56 -3.37 -25.50
CA GLU A 141 -21.32 -3.83 -26.12
C GLU A 141 -20.56 -4.81 -25.23
N PHE A 142 -20.54 -4.56 -23.92
CA PHE A 142 -20.00 -5.51 -22.94
C PHE A 142 -20.77 -6.85 -22.97
N LEU A 143 -22.09 -6.80 -23.05
CA LEU A 143 -22.94 -8.00 -23.16
C LEU A 143 -22.64 -8.79 -24.46
N LEU A 144 -22.45 -8.10 -25.58
CA LEU A 144 -22.05 -8.73 -26.85
C LEU A 144 -20.68 -9.41 -26.73
N ALA A 145 -19.71 -8.75 -26.07
CA ALA A 145 -18.39 -9.34 -25.82
C ALA A 145 -18.48 -10.59 -24.94
N ALA A 146 -19.28 -10.57 -23.88
CA ALA A 146 -19.51 -11.71 -23.01
C ALA A 146 -20.16 -12.91 -23.77
N HIS A 147 -21.12 -12.64 -24.68
CA HIS A 147 -21.70 -13.67 -25.53
C HIS A 147 -20.69 -14.25 -26.54
N ALA A 148 -19.81 -13.40 -27.10
CA ALA A 148 -18.72 -13.87 -27.96
C ALA A 148 -17.76 -14.78 -27.17
N ALA A 149 -17.36 -14.37 -25.98
CA ALA A 149 -16.52 -15.18 -25.09
C ALA A 149 -17.20 -16.52 -24.73
N GLN A 150 -18.49 -16.52 -24.38
CA GLN A 150 -19.26 -17.74 -24.10
C GLN A 150 -19.27 -18.70 -25.30
N LYS A 151 -19.43 -18.16 -26.51
CA LYS A 151 -19.35 -18.95 -27.75
C LYS A 151 -17.96 -19.58 -27.96
N ASN A 152 -16.92 -18.96 -27.44
CA ASN A 152 -15.55 -19.43 -27.50
C ASN A 152 -15.16 -20.33 -26.34
N GLY A 153 -16.10 -20.70 -25.47
CA GLY A 153 -15.88 -21.64 -24.38
C GLY A 153 -15.72 -21.02 -22.99
N ALA A 154 -15.94 -19.73 -22.84
CA ALA A 154 -15.94 -19.08 -21.51
C ALA A 154 -17.07 -19.62 -20.62
N GLU A 155 -16.76 -19.87 -19.36
CA GLU A 155 -17.69 -20.39 -18.35
C GLU A 155 -18.06 -19.30 -17.34
N PHE A 156 -19.35 -18.90 -17.27
CA PHE A 156 -19.81 -17.79 -16.46
C PHE A 156 -20.52 -18.19 -15.15
N ASP A 157 -20.36 -19.43 -14.67
CA ASP A 157 -21.01 -19.93 -13.44
C ASP A 157 -22.48 -19.52 -13.35
N LEU A 158 -23.28 -19.94 -14.33
CA LEU A 158 -24.71 -19.65 -14.40
C LEU A 158 -25.50 -20.58 -13.49
N LYS A 159 -26.44 -20.02 -12.73
CA LYS A 159 -27.38 -20.81 -11.93
C LYS A 159 -28.34 -21.59 -12.83
N GLU A 160 -28.99 -22.62 -12.28
CA GLU A 160 -30.02 -23.37 -13.01
C GLU A 160 -31.11 -22.42 -13.55
N ASN A 161 -31.37 -22.48 -14.84
CA ASN A 161 -32.29 -21.59 -15.59
C ASN A 161 -31.91 -20.10 -15.64
N GLU A 162 -30.67 -19.73 -15.32
CA GLU A 162 -30.17 -18.36 -15.49
C GLU A 162 -29.50 -18.21 -16.85
N THR A 163 -29.82 -17.17 -17.61
CA THR A 163 -29.08 -16.80 -18.82
C THR A 163 -27.94 -15.84 -18.49
N LEU A 164 -26.88 -15.79 -19.34
CA LEU A 164 -25.79 -14.84 -19.21
C LEU A 164 -26.31 -13.39 -19.16
N GLU A 165 -27.26 -13.05 -20.02
CA GLU A 165 -27.88 -11.72 -20.03
C GLU A 165 -28.57 -11.39 -18.70
N GLN A 166 -29.30 -12.34 -18.12
CA GLN A 166 -29.94 -12.14 -16.81
C GLN A 166 -28.90 -11.93 -15.70
N LYS A 167 -27.80 -12.68 -15.71
CA LYS A 167 -26.70 -12.52 -14.76
C LYS A 167 -26.06 -11.13 -14.89
N LEU A 168 -25.67 -10.74 -16.09
CA LEU A 168 -25.03 -9.46 -16.34
C LEU A 168 -25.97 -8.27 -16.06
N LYS A 169 -27.27 -8.37 -16.37
CA LYS A 169 -28.26 -7.34 -16.09
C LYS A 169 -28.43 -7.05 -14.60
N LYS A 170 -28.25 -8.04 -13.72
CA LYS A 170 -28.24 -7.84 -12.27
C LYS A 170 -27.02 -7.02 -11.81
N LEU A 171 -25.91 -7.13 -12.51
CA LEU A 171 -24.64 -6.44 -12.21
C LEU A 171 -24.50 -5.09 -12.93
N GLU A 172 -25.37 -4.77 -13.89
CA GLU A 172 -25.26 -3.59 -14.74
C GLU A 172 -25.03 -2.31 -13.95
N LYS A 173 -25.87 -2.00 -12.95
CA LYS A 173 -25.71 -0.79 -12.13
C LYS A 173 -24.41 -0.82 -11.32
N THR A 174 -24.01 -1.98 -10.83
CA THR A 174 -22.78 -2.15 -10.06
C THR A 174 -21.55 -1.86 -10.89
N ILE A 175 -21.54 -2.25 -12.18
CA ILE A 175 -20.40 -2.10 -13.07
C ILE A 175 -20.43 -0.74 -13.81
N PHE A 176 -21.60 -0.29 -14.31
CA PHE A 176 -21.72 0.80 -15.28
C PHE A 176 -22.30 2.11 -14.73
N ASP A 177 -22.97 2.10 -13.55
CA ASP A 177 -23.52 3.34 -12.98
C ASP A 177 -22.57 3.93 -11.93
N PRO A 178 -21.87 5.04 -12.23
CA PRO A 178 -20.95 5.65 -11.28
C PRO A 178 -21.67 6.34 -10.09
N LYS A 179 -23.00 6.48 -10.14
CA LYS A 179 -23.81 7.07 -9.05
C LYS A 179 -24.39 6.01 -8.12
N PHE A 180 -24.45 4.76 -8.57
CA PHE A 180 -24.90 3.65 -7.74
C PHE A 180 -23.72 3.17 -6.88
N GLU A 181 -23.84 3.24 -5.55
CA GLU A 181 -22.76 2.91 -4.62
C GLU A 181 -21.43 3.59 -5.03
N PRO A 182 -21.34 4.94 -5.01
CA PRO A 182 -20.26 5.66 -5.63
C PRO A 182 -18.90 5.51 -4.94
N LEU A 183 -18.90 5.10 -3.65
CA LEU A 183 -17.70 5.01 -2.82
C LEU A 183 -17.57 3.62 -2.17
N VAL A 184 -16.39 3.02 -2.23
CA VAL A 184 -16.09 1.81 -1.46
C VAL A 184 -16.05 2.12 0.04
N THR A 185 -15.54 3.30 0.42
CA THR A 185 -15.45 3.78 1.80
C THR A 185 -15.92 5.24 1.82
N ALA A 186 -17.02 5.50 2.51
CA ALA A 186 -17.59 6.82 2.68
C ALA A 186 -17.34 7.31 4.11
N LYS A 187 -16.47 8.31 4.27
CA LYS A 187 -16.24 8.99 5.56
C LYS A 187 -17.00 10.31 5.68
N THR A 188 -17.60 10.77 4.59
CA THR A 188 -18.50 11.94 4.54
C THR A 188 -19.78 11.56 3.83
N PRO A 189 -20.68 10.77 4.49
CA PRO A 189 -21.89 10.26 3.87
C PRO A 189 -22.85 11.39 3.46
N PRO A 190 -23.67 11.19 2.43
CA PRO A 190 -24.69 12.14 2.04
C PRO A 190 -25.80 12.23 3.13
N PRO A 191 -26.59 13.32 3.15
CA PRO A 191 -27.69 13.48 4.11
C PRO A 191 -28.65 12.28 4.11
N GLY A 192 -28.97 11.76 5.29
CA GLY A 192 -29.89 10.63 5.48
C GLY A 192 -29.22 9.24 5.43
N GLN A 193 -27.90 9.18 5.21
CA GLN A 193 -27.10 7.96 5.32
C GLN A 193 -26.06 8.11 6.42
N ASP A 194 -25.63 6.99 6.97
CA ASP A 194 -24.41 6.92 7.80
C ASP A 194 -23.22 6.35 7.01
N ILE A 195 -22.03 6.35 7.61
CA ILE A 195 -20.80 5.89 6.96
C ILE A 195 -20.84 4.42 6.53
N LEU A 196 -21.63 3.56 7.20
CA LEU A 196 -21.78 2.15 6.82
C LEU A 196 -22.67 2.01 5.59
N THR A 197 -23.87 2.63 5.64
CA THR A 197 -24.85 2.52 4.56
C THR A 197 -24.44 3.27 3.29
N ALA A 198 -23.54 4.23 3.39
CA ALA A 198 -22.95 4.96 2.26
C ALA A 198 -21.71 4.27 1.67
N SER A 199 -21.14 3.27 2.36
CA SER A 199 -19.96 2.53 1.93
C SER A 199 -20.35 1.24 1.23
N ALA A 200 -19.70 0.93 0.10
CA ALA A 200 -19.97 -0.26 -0.69
C ALA A 200 -19.09 -1.47 -0.29
N ASN A 201 -18.12 -1.28 0.62
CA ASN A 201 -17.31 -2.39 1.12
C ASN A 201 -18.17 -3.45 1.82
N ASN A 202 -17.61 -4.65 1.98
CA ASN A 202 -18.36 -5.82 2.44
C ASN A 202 -18.02 -6.25 3.87
N PHE A 203 -17.61 -5.30 4.72
CA PHE A 203 -17.36 -5.55 6.14
C PHE A 203 -18.66 -5.59 6.99
N TYR A 204 -19.70 -4.95 6.49
CA TYR A 204 -21.01 -4.88 7.12
C TYR A 204 -22.08 -5.33 6.12
N ALA A 205 -23.02 -6.14 6.58
CA ALA A 205 -24.17 -6.49 5.73
C ALA A 205 -24.99 -5.22 5.38
N PRO A 206 -25.62 -5.14 4.20
CA PRO A 206 -26.30 -3.92 3.73
C PRO A 206 -27.41 -3.40 4.65
N ASN A 207 -27.92 -4.22 5.57
CA ASN A 207 -28.96 -3.88 6.54
C ASN A 207 -28.42 -3.51 7.92
N VAL A 208 -27.09 -3.32 8.06
CA VAL A 208 -26.45 -2.85 9.29
C VAL A 208 -26.22 -1.35 9.20
N THR A 209 -26.56 -0.63 10.25
CA THR A 209 -26.37 0.81 10.40
C THR A 209 -25.50 1.12 11.61
N LEU A 210 -24.92 2.32 11.71
CA LEU A 210 -24.19 2.73 12.91
C LEU A 210 -25.06 2.62 14.18
N LYS A 211 -26.35 2.93 14.08
CA LYS A 211 -27.29 2.80 15.20
C LYS A 211 -27.42 1.36 15.71
N ASP A 212 -27.33 0.38 14.83
CA ASP A 212 -27.38 -1.04 15.21
C ASP A 212 -26.16 -1.47 16.03
N LEU A 213 -25.06 -0.73 15.90
CA LEU A 213 -23.79 -1.00 16.60
C LEU A 213 -23.70 -0.27 17.95
N GLU A 214 -24.64 0.62 18.27
CA GLU A 214 -24.68 1.26 19.58
C GLU A 214 -24.82 0.24 20.69
N GLY A 215 -23.79 0.12 21.54
CA GLY A 215 -23.74 -0.88 22.62
C GLY A 215 -23.40 -2.31 22.18
N PHE A 216 -23.21 -2.57 20.91
CA PHE A 216 -22.72 -3.87 20.43
C PHE A 216 -21.21 -3.97 20.64
N LYS A 217 -20.76 -4.89 21.49
CA LYS A 217 -19.33 -5.13 21.75
C LYS A 217 -18.82 -6.22 20.82
N GLU A 218 -18.04 -5.82 19.81
CA GLU A 218 -17.38 -6.74 18.90
C GLU A 218 -16.24 -7.48 19.61
N LYS A 219 -16.26 -8.81 19.56
CA LYS A 219 -15.17 -9.66 20.07
C LYS A 219 -14.05 -9.83 19.04
N TYR A 220 -14.41 -9.87 17.78
CA TYR A 220 -13.51 -10.12 16.65
C TYR A 220 -13.47 -8.88 15.75
N SER A 221 -13.19 -7.71 16.35
CA SER A 221 -13.29 -6.43 15.66
C SER A 221 -12.51 -6.39 14.35
N LEU A 222 -11.28 -6.94 14.35
CA LEU A 222 -10.39 -6.91 13.20
C LEU A 222 -10.74 -7.96 12.13
N ASN A 223 -11.21 -9.15 12.53
CA ASN A 223 -11.35 -10.33 11.66
C ASN A 223 -12.78 -10.90 11.63
N SER A 224 -13.77 -10.02 11.46
CA SER A 224 -15.16 -10.42 11.26
C SER A 224 -15.92 -9.51 10.32
N ARG A 225 -16.93 -10.08 9.62
CA ARG A 225 -17.99 -9.30 9.00
C ARG A 225 -19.16 -9.18 9.99
N VAL A 226 -19.70 -7.98 10.12
CA VAL A 226 -20.90 -7.76 10.93
C VAL A 226 -22.15 -7.96 10.08
N SER A 227 -23.08 -8.78 10.57
CA SER A 227 -24.37 -9.06 9.95
C SER A 227 -25.53 -8.84 10.92
N LYS A 228 -26.74 -8.71 10.38
CA LYS A 228 -27.96 -8.52 11.17
C LYS A 228 -29.03 -9.49 10.68
N GLU A 229 -29.43 -10.41 11.55
CA GLU A 229 -30.47 -11.41 11.28
C GLU A 229 -31.55 -11.32 12.33
N ASN A 230 -32.82 -11.28 11.92
CA ASN A 230 -33.99 -11.18 12.83
C ASN A 230 -33.84 -10.03 13.86
N GLY A 231 -33.24 -8.89 13.41
CA GLY A 231 -33.01 -7.72 14.26
C GLY A 231 -31.80 -7.84 15.22
N LYS A 232 -31.09 -8.96 15.23
CA LYS A 232 -29.93 -9.16 16.09
C LYS A 232 -28.64 -9.03 15.28
N VAL A 233 -27.71 -8.22 15.80
CA VAL A 233 -26.35 -8.07 15.25
C VAL A 233 -25.48 -9.24 15.68
N LYS A 234 -24.67 -9.76 14.76
CA LYS A 234 -23.72 -10.84 15.00
C LYS A 234 -22.45 -10.66 14.19
N GLU A 235 -21.35 -11.23 14.66
CA GLU A 235 -20.07 -11.33 13.94
C GLU A 235 -19.99 -12.64 13.18
N LEU A 236 -19.60 -12.57 11.90
CA LEU A 236 -19.22 -13.70 11.06
C LEU A 236 -17.70 -13.72 11.00
N VAL A 237 -17.09 -14.55 11.84
CA VAL A 237 -15.65 -14.57 12.05
C VAL A 237 -14.92 -15.18 10.84
N TRP A 238 -13.76 -14.63 10.49
CA TRP A 238 -12.90 -15.13 9.43
C TRP A 238 -11.92 -16.14 10.03
N ARG A 239 -12.12 -17.41 9.72
CA ARG A 239 -11.31 -18.53 10.23
C ARG A 239 -11.61 -19.84 9.51
N THR A 240 -10.66 -20.78 9.54
CA THR A 240 -10.93 -22.13 9.03
C THR A 240 -11.84 -22.94 9.95
N GLY A 241 -11.74 -22.70 11.26
CA GLY A 241 -12.28 -23.59 12.28
C GLY A 241 -11.36 -24.78 12.58
N ASN A 242 -11.65 -25.48 13.67
CA ASN A 242 -11.01 -26.71 14.11
C ASN A 242 -11.98 -27.54 14.95
N GLN A 243 -11.50 -28.47 15.78
CA GLN A 243 -12.37 -29.31 16.63
C GLN A 243 -13.20 -28.51 17.66
N ASP A 244 -12.66 -27.37 18.14
CA ASP A 244 -13.26 -26.53 19.17
C ASP A 244 -14.01 -25.32 18.60
N PHE A 245 -13.70 -24.94 17.38
CA PHE A 245 -14.26 -23.77 16.71
C PHE A 245 -14.88 -24.14 15.36
N PRO A 246 -16.15 -23.76 15.11
CA PRO A 246 -16.78 -24.02 13.81
C PRO A 246 -16.07 -23.22 12.71
N ALA A 247 -16.14 -23.72 11.46
CA ALA A 247 -15.70 -22.99 10.28
C ALA A 247 -16.41 -21.63 10.18
N GLY A 248 -15.67 -20.62 9.76
CA GLY A 248 -16.17 -19.27 9.53
C GLY A 248 -16.12 -18.87 8.06
N LEU A 249 -16.18 -17.57 7.79
CA LEU A 249 -15.94 -17.04 6.45
C LEU A 249 -14.48 -17.26 6.05
N TYR A 250 -14.23 -17.39 4.74
CA TYR A 250 -12.91 -17.59 4.13
C TYR A 250 -12.20 -18.89 4.55
N HIS A 251 -12.98 -19.90 5.01
CA HIS A 251 -12.37 -21.17 5.48
C HIS A 251 -11.55 -21.86 4.40
N THR A 252 -11.93 -21.74 3.13
CA THR A 252 -11.23 -22.38 1.99
C THR A 252 -9.88 -21.69 1.76
N GLU A 253 -9.89 -20.38 1.56
CA GLU A 253 -8.70 -19.55 1.31
C GLU A 253 -7.72 -19.66 2.48
N LEU A 254 -8.22 -19.51 3.71
CA LEU A 254 -7.40 -19.61 4.92
C LEU A 254 -6.83 -21.03 5.14
N SER A 255 -7.49 -22.08 4.67
CA SER A 255 -6.93 -23.44 4.70
C SER A 255 -5.70 -23.56 3.81
N GLU A 256 -5.72 -22.96 2.62
CA GLU A 256 -4.57 -22.94 1.71
C GLU A 256 -3.44 -22.05 2.27
N VAL A 257 -3.78 -20.91 2.87
CA VAL A 257 -2.83 -20.06 3.60
C VAL A 257 -2.11 -20.87 4.68
N ILE A 258 -2.85 -21.54 5.56
CA ILE A 258 -2.29 -22.38 6.63
C ILE A 258 -1.42 -23.50 6.08
N ALA A 259 -1.82 -24.15 4.99
CA ALA A 259 -1.04 -25.20 4.36
C ALA A 259 0.35 -24.68 3.94
N ASN A 260 0.41 -23.52 3.31
CA ASN A 260 1.66 -22.89 2.90
C ASN A 260 2.49 -22.42 4.11
N LEU A 261 1.87 -21.85 5.15
CA LEU A 261 2.58 -21.48 6.39
C LEU A 261 3.20 -22.71 7.08
N ARG A 262 2.52 -23.85 7.07
CA ARG A 262 3.07 -25.11 7.60
C ARG A 262 4.26 -25.62 6.78
N LEU A 263 4.23 -25.45 5.45
CA LEU A 263 5.36 -25.79 4.58
C LEU A 263 6.54 -24.83 4.76
N ALA A 264 6.31 -23.59 5.19
CA ALA A 264 7.34 -22.60 5.51
C ALA A 264 8.08 -22.91 6.84
N LEU A 265 7.39 -23.50 7.83
CA LEU A 265 7.91 -23.74 9.18
C LEU A 265 9.30 -24.40 9.26
N PRO A 266 9.63 -25.46 8.47
CA PRO A 266 10.95 -26.10 8.54
C PRO A 266 12.12 -25.18 8.16
N TYR A 267 11.86 -24.13 7.38
CA TYR A 267 12.88 -23.21 6.84
C TYR A 267 12.99 -21.91 7.63
N ALA A 268 12.04 -21.65 8.55
CA ALA A 268 12.00 -20.48 9.39
C ALA A 268 13.00 -20.57 10.56
N SER A 269 13.49 -19.41 11.04
CA SER A 269 14.23 -19.32 12.30
C SER A 269 13.36 -19.74 13.49
N GLU A 270 13.95 -20.06 14.64
CA GLU A 270 13.17 -20.44 15.83
C GLU A 270 12.22 -19.31 16.26
N GLN A 271 12.62 -18.06 16.08
CA GLN A 271 11.79 -16.88 16.35
C GLN A 271 10.60 -16.82 15.41
N GLN A 272 10.84 -16.96 14.10
CA GLN A 272 9.79 -16.96 13.08
C GLN A 272 8.82 -18.14 13.24
N LYS A 273 9.32 -19.32 13.66
CA LYS A 273 8.45 -20.48 13.95
C LYS A 273 7.41 -20.15 15.03
N ALA A 274 7.78 -19.36 16.06
CA ALA A 274 6.83 -18.95 17.09
C ALA A 274 5.73 -18.04 16.48
N THR A 275 6.13 -17.06 15.68
CA THR A 275 5.20 -16.17 14.97
C THR A 275 4.26 -16.95 14.05
N LEU A 276 4.81 -17.82 13.19
CA LEU A 276 4.03 -18.63 12.25
C LEU A 276 3.02 -19.55 12.96
N LYS A 277 3.39 -20.15 14.09
CA LYS A 277 2.48 -20.98 14.89
C LYS A 277 1.31 -20.17 15.45
N HIS A 278 1.56 -18.96 15.98
CA HIS A 278 0.51 -18.08 16.47
C HIS A 278 -0.38 -17.56 15.34
N MET A 279 0.18 -17.31 14.14
CA MET A 279 -0.62 -16.94 12.97
C MET A 279 -1.50 -18.09 12.48
N ILE A 280 -0.97 -19.33 12.45
CA ILE A 280 -1.77 -20.52 12.11
C ILE A 280 -2.93 -20.68 13.12
N ASP A 281 -2.65 -20.56 14.43
CA ASP A 281 -3.67 -20.61 15.47
C ASP A 281 -4.73 -19.51 15.32
N TYR A 282 -4.31 -18.28 14.99
CA TYR A 282 -5.20 -17.18 14.68
C TYR A 282 -6.13 -17.48 13.48
N PHE A 283 -5.58 -17.98 12.37
CA PHE A 283 -6.39 -18.33 11.20
C PHE A 283 -7.30 -19.56 11.44
N GLU A 284 -6.92 -20.48 12.33
CA GLU A 284 -7.78 -21.60 12.72
C GLU A 284 -8.94 -21.17 13.64
N THR A 285 -8.65 -20.34 14.63
CA THR A 285 -9.61 -20.02 15.70
C THR A 285 -10.31 -18.69 15.53
N GLY A 286 -9.65 -17.74 14.87
CA GLY A 286 -10.06 -16.33 14.81
C GLY A 286 -9.74 -15.56 16.11
N ASP A 287 -9.02 -16.17 17.07
CA ASP A 287 -8.80 -15.57 18.39
C ASP A 287 -7.87 -14.35 18.32
N PRO A 288 -8.33 -13.15 18.72
CA PRO A 288 -7.51 -11.94 18.73
C PRO A 288 -6.24 -12.04 19.61
N ASP A 289 -6.27 -12.86 20.67
CA ASP A 289 -5.09 -13.05 21.53
C ASP A 289 -3.99 -13.84 20.80
N SER A 290 -4.34 -14.77 19.92
CA SER A 290 -3.37 -15.46 19.07
C SER A 290 -2.71 -14.49 18.08
N PHE A 291 -3.46 -13.54 17.50
CA PHE A 291 -2.89 -12.48 16.66
C PHE A 291 -1.97 -11.54 17.46
N ARG A 292 -2.41 -11.13 18.65
CA ARG A 292 -1.58 -10.35 19.58
C ARG A 292 -0.24 -11.04 19.91
N LYS A 293 -0.28 -12.35 20.19
CA LYS A 293 0.94 -13.15 20.45
C LYS A 293 1.83 -13.23 19.22
N ALA A 294 1.24 -13.37 18.01
CA ALA A 294 1.98 -13.35 16.76
C ALA A 294 2.71 -12.01 16.58
N ASN A 295 2.05 -10.88 16.79
CA ASN A 295 2.62 -9.53 16.69
C ASN A 295 3.79 -9.36 17.68
N ILE A 296 3.63 -9.73 18.94
CA ILE A 296 4.69 -9.64 19.97
C ILE A 296 5.89 -10.54 19.61
N SER A 297 5.65 -11.73 19.07
CA SER A 297 6.70 -12.63 18.62
C SER A 297 7.44 -12.07 17.40
N TRP A 298 6.69 -11.53 16.42
CA TRP A 298 7.23 -10.92 15.22
C TRP A 298 8.12 -9.70 15.50
N LEU A 299 7.76 -8.89 16.50
CA LEU A 299 8.56 -7.72 16.92
C LEU A 299 9.96 -8.11 17.42
N LYS A 300 10.14 -9.33 17.92
CA LYS A 300 11.42 -9.82 18.44
C LYS A 300 12.30 -10.46 17.36
N ASP A 301 11.75 -10.67 16.16
CA ASP A 301 12.45 -11.31 15.05
C ASP A 301 13.26 -10.27 14.25
N ASP A 302 14.54 -10.56 14.01
CA ASP A 302 15.45 -9.76 13.15
C ASP A 302 16.05 -10.64 12.04
N SER A 303 15.29 -11.56 11.52
CA SER A 303 15.71 -12.45 10.42
C SER A 303 15.85 -11.68 9.11
N THR A 304 16.70 -12.17 8.21
CA THR A 304 16.93 -11.56 6.89
C THR A 304 15.68 -11.52 6.03
N VAL A 305 14.96 -12.65 5.93
CA VAL A 305 13.64 -12.72 5.28
C VAL A 305 12.58 -12.42 6.33
N ASP A 306 11.68 -11.51 6.00
CA ASP A 306 10.58 -11.11 6.88
C ASP A 306 9.25 -11.16 6.14
N PHE A 307 8.16 -11.20 6.90
CA PHE A 307 6.81 -11.30 6.36
C PHE A 307 5.79 -10.54 7.19
N ILE A 308 4.81 -10.01 6.49
CA ILE A 308 3.56 -9.48 7.00
C ILE A 308 2.48 -10.27 6.29
N ILE A 309 1.58 -10.94 7.00
CA ILE A 309 0.46 -11.71 6.43
C ILE A 309 -0.70 -11.66 7.42
N GLY A 310 -1.88 -11.23 7.00
CA GLY A 310 -3.06 -11.29 7.86
C GLY A 310 -4.14 -10.29 7.52
N PHE A 311 -5.03 -10.05 8.52
CA PHE A 311 -6.03 -9.00 8.51
C PHE A 311 -5.47 -7.84 9.34
N ILE A 312 -4.96 -6.80 8.69
CA ILE A 312 -4.07 -5.83 9.35
C ILE A 312 -4.53 -4.39 9.16
N GLU A 313 -4.37 -3.84 7.95
CA GLU A 313 -4.76 -2.46 7.69
C GLU A 313 -6.28 -2.33 7.58
N ASN A 314 -6.81 -1.16 7.94
CA ASN A 314 -8.27 -0.95 8.06
C ASN A 314 -8.77 0.30 7.31
N TYR A 315 -8.01 0.79 6.34
CA TYR A 315 -8.34 2.00 5.57
C TYR A 315 -9.59 1.88 4.67
N LYS A 316 -9.98 0.65 4.34
CA LYS A 316 -11.18 0.36 3.54
C LYS A 316 -12.45 0.36 4.40
N ASP A 317 -12.32 0.07 5.69
CA ASP A 317 -13.44 0.20 6.63
C ASP A 317 -13.70 1.66 7.01
N SER A 318 -14.93 2.12 6.83
CA SER A 318 -15.31 3.50 7.18
C SER A 318 -15.20 3.80 8.68
N ARG A 319 -15.28 2.78 9.54
CA ARG A 319 -15.06 2.89 10.99
C ARG A 319 -13.59 2.72 11.39
N GLY A 320 -12.73 2.20 10.49
CA GLY A 320 -11.34 1.89 10.81
C GLY A 320 -11.15 0.73 11.80
N MET A 321 -12.03 -0.28 11.76
CA MET A 321 -12.06 -1.39 12.71
C MET A 321 -11.74 -2.75 12.09
N LYS A 322 -12.09 -2.94 10.80
CA LYS A 322 -11.98 -4.22 10.10
C LYS A 322 -10.67 -4.30 9.34
N GLY A 323 -9.89 -5.35 9.60
CA GLY A 323 -8.63 -5.60 8.92
C GLY A 323 -8.82 -6.09 7.50
N GLU A 324 -8.10 -5.49 6.57
CA GLU A 324 -8.02 -5.95 5.19
C GLU A 324 -7.03 -7.11 5.10
N TRP A 325 -7.30 -8.09 4.24
CA TRP A 325 -6.32 -9.12 3.92
C TRP A 325 -5.14 -8.51 3.20
N GLU A 326 -3.95 -8.76 3.70
CA GLU A 326 -2.72 -8.34 3.04
C GLU A 326 -1.54 -9.24 3.33
N GLY A 327 -0.54 -9.16 2.48
CA GLY A 327 0.75 -9.77 2.73
C GLY A 327 1.88 -9.08 2.00
N VAL A 328 3.02 -8.99 2.67
CA VAL A 328 4.29 -8.49 2.12
C VAL A 328 5.39 -9.45 2.52
N ILE A 329 6.08 -10.01 1.53
CA ILE A 329 7.26 -10.85 1.72
C ILE A 329 8.48 -10.08 1.24
N SER A 330 9.49 -9.99 2.09
CA SER A 330 10.65 -9.15 1.84
C SER A 330 11.93 -9.74 2.43
N TYR A 331 13.05 -9.15 2.08
CA TYR A 331 14.33 -9.39 2.76
C TYR A 331 15.03 -8.05 3.05
N VAL A 332 15.84 -8.06 4.12
CA VAL A 332 16.55 -6.87 4.58
C VAL A 332 17.62 -6.45 3.56
N ASN A 333 17.55 -5.21 3.10
CA ASN A 333 18.56 -4.58 2.28
C ASN A 333 19.66 -3.98 3.16
N GLN A 334 20.74 -4.73 3.38
CA GLN A 334 21.81 -4.35 4.29
C GLN A 334 22.48 -3.01 3.94
N LYS A 335 22.52 -2.65 2.64
CA LYS A 335 23.19 -1.42 2.17
C LYS A 335 22.43 -0.15 2.55
N THR A 336 21.09 -0.21 2.65
CA THR A 336 20.22 0.95 2.90
C THR A 336 19.63 0.98 4.30
N THR A 337 19.87 -0.05 5.11
CA THR A 337 19.30 -0.20 6.47
C THR A 337 19.98 0.73 7.49
N GLN A 338 21.21 1.21 7.28
CA GLN A 338 21.93 1.97 8.29
C GLN A 338 21.19 3.24 8.73
N MET A 339 20.62 4.00 7.81
CA MET A 339 19.81 5.20 8.13
C MET A 339 18.64 4.87 9.04
N MET A 340 17.94 3.77 8.79
CA MET A 340 16.81 3.33 9.62
C MET A 340 17.27 2.96 11.04
N LYS A 341 18.39 2.26 11.17
CA LYS A 341 19.00 1.90 12.47
C LYS A 341 19.46 3.13 13.25
N ASP A 342 20.05 4.11 12.59
CA ASP A 342 20.51 5.35 13.22
C ASP A 342 19.33 6.18 13.76
N LEU A 343 18.22 6.26 13.00
CA LEU A 343 16.98 6.88 13.47
C LEU A 343 16.41 6.12 14.68
N ALA A 344 16.30 4.81 14.59
CA ALA A 344 15.76 3.97 15.68
C ALA A 344 16.57 4.10 16.96
N ALA A 345 17.92 4.09 16.86
CA ALA A 345 18.80 4.27 18.01
C ALA A 345 18.66 5.64 18.70
N ASN A 346 18.16 6.64 17.96
CA ASN A 346 17.91 7.99 18.47
C ASN A 346 16.42 8.29 18.74
N ALA A 347 15.54 7.28 18.73
CA ALA A 347 14.09 7.46 18.92
C ALA A 347 13.76 8.22 20.22
N GLN A 348 14.42 7.90 21.34
CA GLN A 348 14.23 8.63 22.61
C GLN A 348 14.65 10.11 22.54
N TYR A 349 15.68 10.43 21.75
CA TYR A 349 16.09 11.82 21.55
C TYR A 349 14.97 12.60 20.85
N PHE A 350 14.40 12.08 19.78
CA PHE A 350 13.31 12.70 19.03
C PHE A 350 12.02 12.76 19.84
N GLU A 351 11.70 11.73 20.63
CA GLU A 351 10.56 11.72 21.57
C GLU A 351 10.69 12.87 22.59
N ASN A 352 11.86 13.06 23.19
CA ASN A 352 12.10 14.12 24.17
C ASN A 352 11.98 15.52 23.56
N LYS A 353 12.27 15.67 22.25
CA LYS A 353 12.17 16.93 21.48
C LYS A 353 10.79 17.20 20.90
N ALA A 354 9.87 16.25 20.98
CA ALA A 354 8.52 16.41 20.47
C ALA A 354 7.82 17.62 21.13
N PRO A 355 7.03 18.40 20.38
CA PRO A 355 6.49 19.69 20.85
C PRO A 355 5.26 19.55 21.77
N TRP A 356 4.81 18.35 22.07
CA TRP A 356 3.68 18.09 22.97
C TRP A 356 4.07 18.05 24.44
N LYS A 357 3.07 18.04 25.33
CA LYS A 357 3.28 18.00 26.78
C LYS A 357 4.05 16.75 27.22
N ASP A 358 4.86 16.89 28.28
CA ASP A 358 5.68 15.79 28.81
C ASP A 358 4.86 14.59 29.30
N GLU A 359 3.61 14.81 29.72
CA GLU A 359 2.70 13.71 30.13
C GLU A 359 2.36 12.76 28.97
N TYR A 360 2.50 13.19 27.71
CA TYR A 360 2.28 12.37 26.51
C TYR A 360 3.60 11.88 25.90
N LYS A 361 4.75 12.13 26.53
CA LYS A 361 6.05 11.59 26.12
C LYS A 361 6.30 10.24 26.74
N LYS A 362 6.86 9.32 25.95
CA LYS A 362 7.36 8.04 26.45
C LYS A 362 8.63 8.29 27.29
N THR A 363 8.68 7.74 28.49
CA THR A 363 9.86 7.83 29.37
C THR A 363 10.99 6.92 28.91
N HIS A 364 10.62 5.80 28.30
CA HIS A 364 11.53 4.86 27.66
C HIS A 364 10.94 4.43 26.33
N THR A 365 11.59 4.84 25.25
CA THR A 365 11.24 4.36 23.92
C THR A 365 11.94 3.03 23.71
N GLN A 366 11.17 1.97 23.44
CA GLN A 366 11.75 0.72 22.93
C GLN A 366 12.40 1.06 21.59
N ILE A 367 13.66 0.66 21.39
CA ILE A 367 14.32 0.85 20.10
C ILE A 367 13.57 -0.02 19.09
N PRO A 368 12.87 0.59 18.10
CA PRO A 368 12.15 -0.20 17.11
C PRO A 368 13.12 -0.98 16.22
N VAL A 369 12.72 -2.15 15.79
CA VAL A 369 13.38 -2.80 14.66
C VAL A 369 13.12 -1.95 13.43
N ALA A 370 14.17 -1.45 12.80
CA ALA A 370 14.04 -0.52 11.70
C ALA A 370 14.98 -0.95 10.55
N ASN A 371 14.39 -1.44 9.47
CA ASN A 371 15.09 -1.97 8.31
C ASN A 371 14.64 -1.30 7.00
N SER A 372 15.57 -1.20 6.07
CA SER A 372 15.25 -1.01 4.66
C SER A 372 15.14 -2.38 4.01
N ILE A 373 14.07 -2.65 3.29
CA ILE A 373 13.76 -3.96 2.75
C ILE A 373 13.56 -3.91 1.22
N ASP A 374 13.82 -5.03 0.57
CA ASP A 374 13.39 -5.27 -0.81
C ASP A 374 12.25 -6.27 -0.82
N VAL A 375 11.12 -5.86 -1.38
CA VAL A 375 9.90 -6.67 -1.49
C VAL A 375 10.09 -7.72 -2.58
N VAL A 376 9.69 -8.95 -2.29
CA VAL A 376 9.70 -10.10 -3.22
C VAL A 376 8.28 -10.43 -3.69
N ASN A 377 7.30 -10.27 -2.80
CA ASN A 377 5.89 -10.48 -3.10
C ASN A 377 5.04 -9.53 -2.26
N ALA A 378 3.96 -9.03 -2.84
CA ALA A 378 2.95 -8.25 -2.15
C ALA A 378 1.58 -8.57 -2.76
N GLY A 379 0.56 -8.74 -1.92
CA GLY A 379 -0.80 -9.07 -2.34
C GLY A 379 -1.84 -8.57 -1.36
N GLY A 380 -3.12 -8.74 -1.72
CA GLY A 380 -4.24 -8.16 -1.00
C GLY A 380 -4.16 -6.64 -0.97
N HIS A 381 -4.49 -6.01 0.15
CA HIS A 381 -4.42 -4.54 0.29
C HIS A 381 -3.02 -3.96 0.00
N ALA A 382 -1.96 -4.72 0.30
CA ALA A 382 -0.58 -4.29 0.10
C ALA A 382 -0.08 -4.41 -1.37
N GLY A 383 -0.83 -4.96 -2.29
CA GLY A 383 -0.45 -5.09 -3.71
C GLY A 383 -1.67 -5.16 -4.63
N PRO A 384 -1.49 -4.83 -5.91
CA PRO A 384 -0.36 -4.26 -6.66
C PRO A 384 0.06 -2.83 -6.31
N ARG A 385 -0.72 -2.06 -5.52
CA ARG A 385 -0.37 -0.71 -5.06
C ARG A 385 0.43 -0.80 -3.76
N ILE A 386 1.72 -1.06 -3.89
CA ILE A 386 2.60 -1.30 -2.74
C ILE A 386 2.93 0.01 -2.02
N PRO A 387 2.85 0.07 -0.67
CA PRO A 387 3.23 1.26 0.10
C PRO A 387 4.74 1.53 0.03
N ALA A 388 5.15 2.74 0.42
CA ALA A 388 6.57 3.13 0.47
C ALA A 388 7.24 2.77 1.79
N GLY A 389 6.47 2.72 2.88
CA GLY A 389 6.89 2.37 4.22
C GLY A 389 5.78 1.62 4.95
N ILE A 390 6.12 0.94 6.05
CA ILE A 390 5.19 0.24 6.92
C ILE A 390 5.71 0.32 8.36
N ASN A 391 4.81 0.63 9.31
CA ASN A 391 5.07 0.51 10.74
C ASN A 391 3.97 -0.30 11.42
N LEU A 392 4.33 -1.45 11.95
CA LEU A 392 3.41 -2.39 12.59
C LEU A 392 3.94 -2.89 13.93
N PRO A 393 3.08 -3.41 14.81
CA PRO A 393 1.61 -3.52 14.70
C PRO A 393 0.90 -2.18 14.94
N ASN A 394 -0.39 -2.12 14.59
CA ASN A 394 -1.21 -0.90 14.72
C ASN A 394 -1.73 -0.68 16.14
N GLU A 395 -1.83 -1.73 16.95
CA GLU A 395 -2.39 -1.69 18.29
C GLU A 395 -1.51 -0.83 19.23
N GLN A 396 -2.09 0.23 19.77
CA GLN A 396 -1.40 1.20 20.63
C GLN A 396 -0.78 0.53 21.90
N GLU A 397 -1.47 -0.42 22.50
CA GLU A 397 -0.97 -1.17 23.68
C GLU A 397 0.32 -1.92 23.34
N ILE A 398 0.39 -2.54 22.17
CA ILE A 398 1.60 -3.28 21.73
C ILE A 398 2.73 -2.29 21.44
N ARG A 399 2.43 -1.19 20.73
CA ARG A 399 3.42 -0.14 20.44
C ARG A 399 4.03 0.47 21.71
N GLU A 400 3.23 0.67 22.75
CA GLU A 400 3.71 1.25 24.01
C GLU A 400 4.55 0.27 24.84
N ASN A 401 4.16 -1.00 24.89
CA ASN A 401 4.79 -1.98 25.77
C ASN A 401 5.93 -2.79 25.12
N TYR A 402 5.87 -3.00 23.81
CA TYR A 402 6.78 -3.88 23.05
C TYR A 402 7.48 -3.18 21.89
N GLY A 403 7.04 -1.97 21.53
CA GLY A 403 7.57 -1.22 20.40
C GLY A 403 6.87 -1.52 19.08
N SER A 404 7.52 -1.16 17.99
CA SER A 404 7.05 -1.42 16.62
C SER A 404 8.22 -1.83 15.72
N LYS A 405 7.89 -2.44 14.57
CA LYS A 405 8.84 -2.72 13.50
C LYS A 405 8.54 -1.77 12.34
N SER A 406 9.53 -1.01 11.91
CA SER A 406 9.43 -0.03 10.83
C SER A 406 10.25 -0.47 9.64
N VAL A 407 9.66 -0.48 8.45
CA VAL A 407 10.37 -0.85 7.24
C VAL A 407 10.17 0.18 6.13
N LEU A 408 11.27 0.51 5.44
CA LEU A 408 11.29 1.31 4.23
C LEU A 408 11.38 0.37 3.02
N LEU A 409 10.42 0.44 2.11
CA LEU A 409 10.36 -0.46 0.96
C LEU A 409 11.23 0.09 -0.18
N HIS A 410 12.52 -0.18 -0.10
CA HIS A 410 13.57 0.44 -0.93
C HIS A 410 13.37 0.21 -2.43
N ASN A 411 13.14 -1.06 -2.85
CA ASN A 411 12.96 -1.34 -4.27
C ASN A 411 11.66 -0.75 -4.84
N VAL A 412 10.60 -0.67 -4.05
CA VAL A 412 9.33 -0.01 -4.43
C VAL A 412 9.60 1.47 -4.75
N MET A 413 10.29 2.16 -3.86
CA MET A 413 10.61 3.58 -4.05
C MET A 413 11.59 3.80 -5.21
N ARG A 414 12.57 2.91 -5.39
CA ARG A 414 13.53 2.95 -6.50
C ARG A 414 12.82 2.82 -7.85
N ASP A 415 11.97 1.81 -7.98
CA ASP A 415 11.32 1.50 -9.25
C ASP A 415 10.18 2.49 -9.56
N ALA A 416 9.46 3.00 -8.54
CA ALA A 416 8.53 4.11 -8.71
C ALA A 416 9.19 5.38 -9.30
N ARG A 417 10.41 5.70 -8.86
CA ARG A 417 11.17 6.84 -9.42
C ARG A 417 11.56 6.61 -10.88
N GLY A 418 11.85 5.38 -11.26
CA GLY A 418 12.09 5.01 -12.66
C GLY A 418 10.92 5.38 -13.57
N VAL A 419 9.69 5.35 -13.06
CA VAL A 419 8.46 5.75 -13.77
C VAL A 419 8.27 7.27 -13.78
N THR A 420 8.48 7.93 -12.64
CA THR A 420 8.07 9.34 -12.44
C THR A 420 9.10 10.38 -12.85
N GLY A 421 10.40 10.08 -12.72
CA GLY A 421 11.51 10.87 -13.28
C GLY A 421 11.58 12.34 -12.84
N GLY A 422 11.00 12.74 -11.70
CA GLY A 422 11.06 14.13 -11.22
C GLY A 422 10.23 15.13 -12.03
N LYS A 423 9.32 14.68 -12.89
CA LYS A 423 8.49 15.51 -13.78
C LYS A 423 7.66 16.57 -13.03
N THR A 424 7.13 16.22 -11.86
CA THR A 424 6.31 17.14 -11.05
C THR A 424 7.11 18.34 -10.55
N SER A 425 8.32 18.13 -10.05
CA SER A 425 9.19 19.22 -9.57
C SER A 425 9.51 20.21 -10.69
N GLN A 426 9.71 19.74 -11.93
CA GLN A 426 9.94 20.60 -13.08
C GLN A 426 8.71 21.44 -13.46
N GLU A 427 7.51 20.89 -13.33
CA GLU A 427 6.26 21.58 -13.72
C GLU A 427 5.67 22.43 -12.59
N PHE A 428 5.73 21.98 -11.32
CA PHE A 428 4.97 22.58 -10.22
C PHE A 428 5.80 23.41 -9.23
N LEU A 429 7.13 23.37 -9.30
CA LEU A 429 7.97 24.36 -8.60
C LEU A 429 8.15 25.60 -9.48
N GLU A 430 8.08 26.79 -8.86
CA GLU A 430 8.06 28.03 -9.60
C GLU A 430 9.47 28.51 -9.95
N THR A 431 10.39 28.46 -8.98
CA THR A 431 11.73 29.05 -9.15
C THR A 431 12.76 28.03 -9.67
N ALA A 432 13.77 28.54 -10.38
CA ALA A 432 14.90 27.70 -10.81
C ALA A 432 15.71 27.17 -9.61
N GLU A 433 15.73 27.91 -8.50
CA GLU A 433 16.40 27.50 -7.27
C GLU A 433 15.70 26.30 -6.63
N GLU A 434 14.37 26.35 -6.43
CA GLU A 434 13.59 25.22 -5.91
C GLU A 434 13.74 23.95 -6.79
N LYS A 435 13.73 24.12 -8.11
CA LYS A 435 13.94 23.01 -9.06
C LYS A 435 15.32 22.39 -8.90
N LYS A 436 16.35 23.22 -8.71
CA LYS A 436 17.73 22.75 -8.49
C LYS A 436 17.87 22.02 -7.14
N LEU A 437 17.24 22.53 -6.07
CA LEU A 437 17.18 21.88 -4.77
C LEU A 437 16.45 20.52 -4.87
N ALA A 438 15.29 20.49 -5.51
CA ALA A 438 14.53 19.25 -5.72
C ALA A 438 15.33 18.20 -6.55
N GLN A 439 16.07 18.64 -7.56
CA GLN A 439 16.94 17.75 -8.34
C GLN A 439 18.09 17.20 -7.49
N LYS A 440 18.71 18.05 -6.64
CA LYS A 440 19.86 17.66 -5.83
C LYS A 440 19.48 16.78 -4.64
N TYR A 441 18.43 17.16 -3.90
CA TYR A 441 18.12 16.57 -2.60
C TYR A 441 16.80 15.80 -2.56
N GLY A 442 15.91 15.98 -3.56
CA GLY A 442 14.52 15.51 -3.47
C GLY A 442 14.40 14.02 -3.17
N SER A 443 15.21 13.17 -3.81
CA SER A 443 15.19 11.72 -3.55
C SER A 443 15.64 11.38 -2.13
N LEU A 444 16.71 12.00 -1.65
CA LEU A 444 17.21 11.79 -0.29
C LEU A 444 16.18 12.24 0.75
N THR A 445 15.67 13.46 0.59
CA THR A 445 14.78 14.07 1.58
C THR A 445 13.44 13.33 1.68
N VAL A 446 12.86 12.90 0.56
CA VAL A 446 11.65 12.08 0.57
C VAL A 446 11.89 10.75 1.30
N ASN A 447 13.05 10.10 1.10
CA ASN A 447 13.41 8.88 1.84
C ASN A 447 13.52 9.15 3.34
N VAL A 448 14.12 10.28 3.73
CA VAL A 448 14.26 10.67 5.15
C VAL A 448 12.89 10.97 5.76
N ILE A 449 12.00 11.68 5.05
CA ILE A 449 10.63 11.95 5.53
C ILE A 449 9.90 10.64 5.78
N ILE A 450 9.91 9.71 4.83
CA ILE A 450 9.23 8.41 4.98
C ILE A 450 9.86 7.62 6.14
N ALA A 451 11.20 7.56 6.22
CA ALA A 451 11.88 6.88 7.31
C ALA A 451 11.52 7.47 8.69
N MET A 452 11.49 8.80 8.80
CA MET A 452 11.08 9.52 10.02
C MET A 452 9.61 9.30 10.35
N HIS A 453 8.71 9.30 9.35
CA HIS A 453 7.29 9.00 9.50
C HIS A 453 7.11 7.61 10.13
N GLU A 454 7.77 6.58 9.58
CA GLU A 454 7.64 5.19 10.05
C GLU A 454 8.32 4.96 11.39
N VAL A 455 9.61 5.34 11.53
CA VAL A 455 10.41 5.00 12.71
C VAL A 455 10.06 5.87 13.92
N ILE A 456 9.96 7.16 13.70
CA ILE A 456 9.76 8.15 14.79
C ILE A 456 8.29 8.55 14.87
N GLY A 457 7.64 8.81 13.73
CA GLY A 457 6.25 9.25 13.66
C GLY A 457 5.33 8.30 14.40
N HIS A 458 5.03 7.16 13.84
CA HIS A 458 4.15 6.15 14.46
C HIS A 458 4.68 5.62 15.80
N GLY A 459 6.01 5.55 15.96
CA GLY A 459 6.66 5.06 17.16
C GLY A 459 6.56 5.97 18.40
N SER A 460 6.18 7.25 18.24
CA SER A 460 6.22 8.27 19.29
C SER A 460 4.91 8.50 20.02
N GLY A 461 5.01 9.12 21.20
CA GLY A 461 3.87 9.51 22.03
C GLY A 461 3.22 8.36 22.78
N LYS A 462 2.58 8.68 23.89
CA LYS A 462 1.74 7.76 24.68
C LYS A 462 0.40 8.39 24.98
N VAL A 463 -0.61 7.56 25.18
CA VAL A 463 -1.96 8.01 25.51
C VAL A 463 -2.13 8.26 27.01
N SER A 464 -3.16 9.01 27.37
CA SER A 464 -3.53 9.23 28.77
C SER A 464 -3.99 7.91 29.41
N PRO A 465 -3.59 7.64 30.64
CA PRO A 465 -4.06 6.44 31.38
C PRO A 465 -5.57 6.46 31.67
N LYS A 466 -6.27 7.54 31.32
CA LYS A 466 -7.73 7.63 31.39
C LYS A 466 -8.44 6.88 30.27
N LEU A 467 -7.75 6.63 29.15
CA LEU A 467 -8.29 5.81 28.06
C LEU A 467 -8.16 4.33 28.45
N THR A 468 -9.27 3.61 28.43
CA THR A 468 -9.35 2.18 28.75
C THR A 468 -9.37 1.28 27.52
N GLU A 469 -9.63 1.87 26.35
CA GLU A 469 -9.64 1.23 25.05
C GLU A 469 -8.64 1.95 24.12
N ASP A 470 -8.34 1.36 22.97
CA ASP A 470 -7.49 1.99 21.95
C ASP A 470 -8.05 3.36 21.53
N PRO A 471 -7.20 4.37 21.24
CA PRO A 471 -7.66 5.69 20.79
C PRO A 471 -8.61 5.66 19.58
N SER A 472 -8.51 4.66 18.73
CA SER A 472 -9.41 4.49 17.57
C SER A 472 -10.87 4.33 17.98
N PHE A 473 -11.16 3.69 19.13
CA PHE A 473 -12.52 3.58 19.67
C PHE A 473 -13.14 4.94 20.01
N TYR A 474 -12.31 5.85 20.52
CA TYR A 474 -12.76 7.19 20.91
C TYR A 474 -12.84 8.14 19.71
N LEU A 475 -11.87 8.07 18.78
CA LEU A 475 -11.77 8.99 17.66
C LEU A 475 -12.51 8.53 16.41
N GLN A 476 -12.91 7.26 16.37
CA GLN A 476 -13.77 6.66 15.34
C GLN A 476 -13.18 6.90 13.91
N GLU A 477 -14.00 7.30 12.95
CA GLU A 477 -13.64 7.56 11.56
C GLU A 477 -12.55 8.64 11.34
N TYR A 478 -12.22 9.41 12.39
CA TYR A 478 -11.19 10.47 12.33
C TYR A 478 -9.80 9.96 12.73
N TYR A 479 -9.71 8.78 13.36
CA TYR A 479 -8.46 8.27 13.93
C TYR A 479 -7.35 8.14 12.90
N ASN A 480 -7.59 7.43 11.79
CA ASN A 480 -6.55 7.17 10.79
C ASN A 480 -6.03 8.48 10.17
N THR A 481 -6.91 9.40 9.78
CA THR A 481 -6.50 10.71 9.28
C THR A 481 -5.56 11.45 10.24
N LEU A 482 -5.87 11.42 11.55
CA LEU A 482 -5.07 12.12 12.56
C LEU A 482 -3.77 11.38 12.88
N GLU A 483 -3.77 10.06 12.86
CA GLU A 483 -2.56 9.26 13.07
C GLU A 483 -1.55 9.44 11.95
N GLU A 484 -2.01 9.41 10.68
CA GLU A 484 -1.15 9.70 9.53
C GLU A 484 -0.62 11.14 9.56
N ALA A 485 -1.48 12.13 9.87
CA ALA A 485 -1.04 13.52 10.02
C ALA A 485 -0.02 13.69 11.16
N ARG A 486 -0.17 12.94 12.26
CA ARG A 486 0.77 12.98 13.39
C ARG A 486 2.14 12.43 13.00
N ALA A 487 2.17 11.34 12.24
CA ALA A 487 3.42 10.74 11.78
C ALA A 487 4.13 11.65 10.77
N ASP A 488 3.41 12.22 9.79
CA ASP A 488 3.94 13.20 8.84
C ASP A 488 4.48 14.44 9.55
N LEU A 489 3.72 15.02 10.48
CA LEU A 489 4.13 16.20 11.24
C LEU A 489 5.37 15.92 12.11
N MET A 490 5.50 14.72 12.66
CA MET A 490 6.68 14.33 13.43
C MET A 490 7.92 14.25 12.54
N ALA A 491 7.78 13.76 11.31
CA ALA A 491 8.85 13.78 10.31
C ALA A 491 9.24 15.23 9.96
N LEU A 492 8.26 16.07 9.63
CA LEU A 492 8.49 17.47 9.26
C LEU A 492 9.09 18.29 10.40
N TRP A 493 8.64 18.11 11.65
CA TRP A 493 9.18 18.79 12.83
C TRP A 493 10.68 18.56 13.01
N ASN A 494 11.12 17.34 12.74
CA ASN A 494 12.51 16.92 12.95
C ASN A 494 13.42 17.15 11.75
N LEU A 495 12.93 17.52 10.55
CA LEU A 495 13.78 17.75 9.38
C LEU A 495 14.88 18.80 9.62
N PHE A 496 14.59 19.83 10.43
CA PHE A 496 15.56 20.89 10.81
C PHE A 496 16.26 20.59 12.14
N ASP A 497 16.12 19.36 12.70
CA ASP A 497 16.88 19.01 13.89
C ASP A 497 18.35 18.74 13.52
N PRO A 498 19.34 19.40 14.18
CA PRO A 498 20.75 19.22 13.87
C PRO A 498 21.24 17.79 14.04
N LYS A 499 20.49 16.92 14.76
CA LYS A 499 20.80 15.51 14.92
C LYS A 499 20.84 14.77 13.57
N LEU A 500 20.00 15.15 12.60
CA LEU A 500 20.01 14.51 11.28
C LEU A 500 21.30 14.82 10.49
N ILE A 501 21.88 16.00 10.68
CA ILE A 501 23.19 16.35 10.10
C ILE A 501 24.33 15.66 10.86
N GLU A 502 24.26 15.63 12.20
CA GLU A 502 25.22 14.90 13.06
C GLU A 502 25.31 13.41 12.68
N LEU A 503 24.17 12.78 12.41
CA LEU A 503 24.05 11.39 11.98
C LEU A 503 24.38 11.19 10.47
N GLN A 504 24.72 12.23 9.74
CA GLN A 504 24.96 12.22 8.30
C GLN A 504 23.77 11.70 7.45
N ILE A 505 22.54 11.79 8.02
CA ILE A 505 21.30 11.44 7.35
C ILE A 505 20.92 12.52 6.34
N LEU A 506 21.03 13.80 6.75
CA LEU A 506 20.96 14.96 5.86
C LEU A 506 22.33 15.63 5.76
N PRO A 507 22.76 16.09 4.57
CA PRO A 507 24.06 16.72 4.40
C PRO A 507 24.11 18.17 4.91
N ASP A 508 22.98 18.89 4.83
CA ASP A 508 22.88 20.33 5.12
C ASP A 508 21.40 20.76 5.31
N GLU A 509 21.19 22.03 5.69
CA GLU A 509 19.84 22.61 5.84
C GLU A 509 19.09 22.76 4.52
N ASP A 510 19.75 22.85 3.36
CA ASP A 510 19.08 22.94 2.07
C ASP A 510 18.33 21.64 1.75
N ALA A 511 18.84 20.50 2.22
CA ALA A 511 18.11 19.24 2.15
C ALA A 511 16.82 19.29 2.99
N ALA A 512 16.86 19.85 4.21
CA ALA A 512 15.68 20.03 5.05
C ALA A 512 14.65 20.98 4.41
N ARG A 513 15.12 22.14 3.87
CA ARG A 513 14.27 23.10 3.14
C ARG A 513 13.59 22.45 1.94
N THR A 514 14.33 21.58 1.23
CA THR A 514 13.79 20.83 0.09
C THR A 514 12.59 19.97 0.52
N GLY A 515 12.63 19.38 1.72
CA GLY A 515 11.50 18.61 2.25
C GLY A 515 10.22 19.46 2.37
N TYR A 516 10.29 20.62 2.99
CA TYR A 516 9.11 21.50 3.12
C TYR A 516 8.60 21.99 1.76
N ILE A 517 9.49 22.30 0.81
CA ILE A 517 9.13 22.68 -0.55
C ILE A 517 8.39 21.53 -1.26
N LEU A 518 8.89 20.31 -1.15
CA LEU A 518 8.28 19.14 -1.79
C LEU A 518 6.96 18.74 -1.13
N GLU A 519 6.81 18.89 0.17
CA GLU A 519 5.53 18.66 0.86
C GLU A 519 4.46 19.66 0.43
N ALA A 520 4.80 20.96 0.36
CA ALA A 520 3.86 21.97 -0.13
C ALA A 520 3.45 21.72 -1.58
N MET A 521 4.40 21.38 -2.46
CA MET A 521 4.12 20.97 -3.85
C MET A 521 3.33 19.66 -3.90
N GLY A 522 3.63 18.72 -3.01
CA GLY A 522 3.02 17.40 -2.92
C GLY A 522 1.50 17.47 -2.74
N ASP A 523 1.01 18.29 -1.81
CA ASP A 523 -0.43 18.48 -1.59
C ASP A 523 -1.11 19.14 -2.81
N LEU A 524 -0.47 20.11 -3.48
CA LEU A 524 -1.01 20.67 -4.71
C LEU A 524 -1.14 19.60 -5.79
N THR A 525 -0.10 18.81 -6.02
CA THR A 525 -0.10 17.78 -7.06
C THR A 525 -0.97 16.56 -6.74
N MET A 526 -1.22 16.30 -5.45
CA MET A 526 -2.14 15.27 -4.99
C MET A 526 -3.56 15.45 -5.54
N LEU A 527 -4.00 16.69 -5.77
CA LEU A 527 -5.33 17.01 -6.29
C LEU A 527 -5.65 16.30 -7.62
N ARG A 528 -4.64 15.95 -8.44
CA ARG A 528 -4.84 15.18 -9.68
C ARG A 528 -5.56 13.85 -9.49
N ARG A 529 -5.43 13.25 -8.29
CA ARG A 529 -6.03 11.97 -7.95
C ARG A 529 -7.54 12.02 -7.75
N ILE A 530 -8.08 13.21 -7.43
CA ILE A 530 -9.51 13.43 -7.20
C ILE A 530 -10.17 13.85 -8.51
N LYS A 531 -10.78 12.91 -9.23
CA LYS A 531 -11.33 13.19 -10.58
C LYS A 531 -12.66 13.94 -10.54
N THR A 532 -13.47 13.73 -9.52
CA THR A 532 -14.83 14.30 -9.37
C THR A 532 -15.08 14.75 -7.94
N GLY A 533 -16.11 15.60 -7.74
CA GLY A 533 -16.46 16.07 -6.41
C GLY A 533 -15.53 17.18 -5.90
N ASP A 534 -15.67 17.50 -4.64
CA ASP A 534 -14.91 18.53 -3.92
C ASP A 534 -14.38 18.05 -2.56
N ARG A 535 -14.32 16.72 -2.36
CA ARG A 535 -14.00 16.09 -1.06
C ARG A 535 -12.93 15.02 -1.20
N ILE A 536 -12.14 14.88 -0.15
CA ILE A 536 -11.14 13.82 0.03
C ILE A 536 -11.73 12.77 0.96
N GLU A 537 -11.68 11.49 0.56
CA GLU A 537 -12.15 10.35 1.37
C GLU A 537 -11.00 9.48 1.93
N ASP A 538 -9.84 9.49 1.28
CA ASP A 538 -8.65 8.73 1.70
C ASP A 538 -7.93 9.41 2.89
N ASP A 539 -7.55 8.62 3.90
CA ASP A 539 -6.97 9.12 5.15
C ASP A 539 -5.59 9.77 4.97
N HIS A 540 -4.71 9.19 4.15
CA HIS A 540 -3.38 9.77 3.87
C HIS A 540 -3.49 11.09 3.10
N MET A 541 -4.40 11.14 2.11
CA MET A 541 -4.65 12.38 1.36
C MET A 541 -5.25 13.45 2.27
N ARG A 542 -6.15 13.08 3.20
CA ARG A 542 -6.69 13.98 4.23
C ARG A 542 -5.60 14.49 5.16
N ALA A 543 -4.69 13.62 5.60
CA ALA A 543 -3.58 13.97 6.48
C ALA A 543 -2.68 15.03 5.86
N GLY A 544 -2.18 14.80 4.65
CA GLY A 544 -1.35 15.77 3.94
C GLY A 544 -2.09 17.09 3.68
N HIS A 545 -3.37 17.03 3.26
CA HIS A 545 -4.19 18.22 3.02
C HIS A 545 -4.47 19.02 4.30
N LEU A 546 -4.75 18.33 5.41
CA LEU A 546 -4.93 18.95 6.73
C LEU A 546 -3.70 19.78 7.12
N ILE A 547 -2.50 19.22 6.98
CA ILE A 547 -1.25 19.90 7.31
C ILE A 547 -1.09 21.16 6.47
N GLN A 548 -1.20 21.03 5.14
CA GLN A 548 -0.96 22.15 4.24
C GLN A 548 -2.05 23.22 4.35
N ALA A 549 -3.33 22.85 4.49
CA ALA A 549 -4.42 23.79 4.68
C ALA A 549 -4.31 24.54 6.03
N TYR A 550 -3.83 23.88 7.09
CA TYR A 550 -3.56 24.52 8.38
C TYR A 550 -2.42 25.53 8.25
N LEU A 551 -1.31 25.14 7.63
CA LEU A 551 -0.15 26.00 7.41
C LEU A 551 -0.47 27.21 6.51
N GLU A 552 -1.36 27.03 5.53
CA GLU A 552 -1.78 28.10 4.62
C GLU A 552 -2.80 29.05 5.27
N LYS A 553 -3.87 28.54 5.89
CA LYS A 553 -5.02 29.33 6.35
C LYS A 553 -4.88 29.89 7.76
N LYS A 554 -4.23 29.17 8.66
CA LYS A 554 -4.08 29.57 10.07
C LYS A 554 -2.71 30.15 10.35
N ILE A 555 -1.65 29.50 9.91
CA ILE A 555 -0.25 29.90 10.21
C ILE A 555 0.26 30.95 9.21
N LEU A 556 -0.21 30.91 7.96
CA LEU A 556 0.22 31.78 6.86
C LEU A 556 1.68 31.56 6.41
N ALA A 557 2.24 30.39 6.72
CA ALA A 557 3.60 29.99 6.33
C ALA A 557 3.69 29.49 4.89
N VAL A 558 2.57 29.06 4.32
CA VAL A 558 2.42 28.56 2.95
C VAL A 558 1.45 29.45 2.20
N GLU A 559 1.63 29.61 0.91
CA GLU A 559 0.64 30.27 0.05
C GLU A 559 0.46 29.56 -1.29
N THR A 560 -0.77 29.51 -1.76
CA THR A 560 -1.12 29.17 -3.15
C THR A 560 -1.26 30.47 -3.94
N PHE A 561 -0.51 30.63 -5.02
CA PHE A 561 -0.51 31.84 -5.85
C PHE A 561 -0.50 31.50 -7.34
N ARG A 562 -0.74 32.51 -8.19
CA ARG A 562 -0.74 32.35 -9.65
C ARG A 562 0.36 33.17 -10.30
N LYS A 563 1.07 32.52 -11.26
CA LYS A 563 2.07 33.19 -12.11
C LYS A 563 1.97 32.60 -13.54
N GLY A 564 1.89 33.46 -14.53
CA GLY A 564 1.77 33.03 -15.93
C GLY A 564 0.53 32.14 -16.20
N GLY A 565 -0.57 32.35 -15.46
CA GLY A 565 -1.81 31.57 -15.57
C GLY A 565 -1.78 30.23 -14.82
N LYS A 566 -0.64 29.80 -14.28
CA LYS A 566 -0.47 28.55 -13.54
C LYS A 566 -0.50 28.77 -12.04
N ALA A 567 -1.12 27.86 -11.30
CA ALA A 567 -1.07 27.83 -9.84
C ALA A 567 0.20 27.15 -9.34
N TYR A 568 0.77 27.72 -8.30
CA TYR A 568 1.93 27.21 -7.57
C TYR A 568 1.66 27.27 -6.07
N ARG A 569 2.34 26.42 -5.31
CA ARG A 569 2.33 26.51 -3.85
C ARG A 569 3.78 26.61 -3.35
N ARG A 570 4.03 27.57 -2.45
CA ARG A 570 5.37 27.81 -1.91
C ARG A 570 5.37 27.99 -0.41
N VAL A 571 6.50 27.70 0.20
CA VAL A 571 6.81 28.06 1.58
C VAL A 571 7.26 29.51 1.59
N LYS A 572 6.54 30.36 2.34
CA LYS A 572 6.86 31.78 2.49
C LYS A 572 7.92 32.03 3.56
N ASP A 573 7.81 31.27 4.65
CA ASP A 573 8.69 31.37 5.81
C ASP A 573 8.91 29.99 6.42
N PHE A 574 10.14 29.51 6.37
CA PHE A 574 10.52 28.18 6.85
C PHE A 574 10.46 28.05 8.38
N ASN A 575 10.73 29.15 9.13
CA ASN A 575 10.64 29.15 10.57
C ASN A 575 9.18 29.09 11.01
N LEU A 576 8.33 29.95 10.42
CA LEU A 576 6.90 29.96 10.68
C LEU A 576 6.24 28.63 10.26
N PHE A 577 6.71 28.00 9.17
CA PHE A 577 6.28 26.65 8.78
C PHE A 577 6.56 25.65 9.90
N ARG A 578 7.80 25.63 10.42
CA ARG A 578 8.20 24.73 11.51
C ARG A 578 7.40 24.98 12.79
N GLU A 579 7.18 26.23 13.16
CA GLU A 579 6.36 26.62 14.32
C GLU A 579 4.93 26.09 14.16
N GLY A 580 4.32 26.28 12.99
CA GLY A 580 2.99 25.76 12.67
C GLY A 580 2.90 24.24 12.67
N VAL A 581 3.92 23.55 12.18
CA VAL A 581 4.04 22.07 12.29
C VAL A 581 4.04 21.67 13.76
N GLY A 582 4.82 22.33 14.62
CA GLY A 582 4.89 22.04 16.05
C GLY A 582 3.57 22.29 16.77
N GLU A 583 2.87 23.38 16.46
CA GLU A 583 1.56 23.71 17.05
C GLU A 583 0.52 22.64 16.69
N LEU A 584 0.42 22.29 15.40
CA LEU A 584 -0.54 21.27 14.92
C LEU A 584 -0.22 19.88 15.47
N LEU A 585 1.06 19.51 15.50
CA LEU A 585 1.52 18.23 16.03
C LEU A 585 1.16 18.08 17.51
N ALA A 586 1.38 19.12 18.31
CA ALA A 586 1.03 19.12 19.73
C ALA A 586 -0.49 18.96 19.95
N GLU A 587 -1.31 19.63 19.14
CA GLU A 587 -2.77 19.52 19.23
C GLU A 587 -3.27 18.14 18.79
N ILE A 588 -2.77 17.57 17.69
CA ILE A 588 -3.15 16.22 17.25
C ILE A 588 -2.74 15.17 18.29
N MET A 589 -1.55 15.32 18.90
CA MET A 589 -1.12 14.41 19.96
C MET A 589 -2.03 14.52 21.20
N ARG A 590 -2.46 15.72 21.59
CA ARG A 590 -3.44 15.92 22.67
C ARG A 590 -4.76 15.23 22.34
N ILE A 591 -5.29 15.46 21.14
CA ILE A 591 -6.55 14.84 20.68
C ILE A 591 -6.46 13.31 20.77
N LYS A 592 -5.38 12.73 20.27
CA LYS A 592 -5.14 11.28 20.34
C LYS A 592 -5.03 10.79 21.78
N ALA A 593 -4.22 11.46 22.60
CA ALA A 593 -3.94 11.05 23.96
C ALA A 593 -5.16 11.12 24.89
N GLU A 594 -6.07 12.06 24.63
CA GLU A 594 -7.28 12.28 25.45
C GLU A 594 -8.55 11.64 24.87
N GLY A 595 -8.49 11.14 23.63
CA GLY A 595 -9.66 10.60 22.92
C GLY A 595 -10.72 11.67 22.60
N ASP A 596 -10.28 12.91 22.31
CA ASP A 596 -11.15 14.08 22.14
C ASP A 596 -11.81 14.09 20.75
N LEU A 597 -12.93 13.38 20.60
CA LEU A 597 -13.67 13.26 19.36
C LEU A 597 -14.16 14.62 18.81
N GLU A 598 -14.60 15.54 19.66
CA GLU A 598 -15.15 16.81 19.18
C GLU A 598 -14.05 17.71 18.61
N ALA A 599 -12.86 17.71 19.21
CA ALA A 599 -11.71 18.40 18.63
C ALA A 599 -11.23 17.74 17.33
N ALA A 600 -11.23 16.40 17.27
CA ALA A 600 -10.93 15.63 16.05
C ALA A 600 -11.88 16.02 14.89
N LYS A 601 -13.19 15.99 15.12
CA LYS A 601 -14.22 16.40 14.15
C LYS A 601 -13.98 17.83 13.66
N LYS A 602 -13.76 18.75 14.58
CA LYS A 602 -13.56 20.17 14.25
C LYS A 602 -12.32 20.36 13.36
N LEU A 603 -11.20 19.72 13.72
CA LEU A 603 -9.94 19.88 13.02
C LEU A 603 -10.03 19.29 11.59
N VAL A 604 -10.46 18.02 11.46
CA VAL A 604 -10.56 17.34 10.19
C VAL A 604 -11.60 18.01 9.27
N ASN A 605 -12.80 18.33 9.77
CA ASN A 605 -13.82 18.97 8.95
C ASN A 605 -13.44 20.38 8.48
N THR A 606 -12.56 21.08 9.22
CA THR A 606 -12.11 22.43 8.85
C THR A 606 -11.02 22.38 7.79
N TYR A 607 -10.07 21.44 7.86
CA TYR A 607 -8.84 21.50 7.08
C TYR A 607 -8.59 20.31 6.15
N ALA A 608 -9.19 19.13 6.40
CA ALA A 608 -8.78 17.91 5.72
C ALA A 608 -9.66 17.52 4.51
N ILE A 609 -10.89 18.03 4.40
CA ILE A 609 -11.88 17.41 3.54
C ILE A 609 -12.05 18.14 2.21
N LYS A 610 -12.21 19.48 2.24
CA LYS A 610 -12.65 20.25 1.07
C LYS A 610 -11.50 20.73 0.22
N ILE A 611 -11.62 20.57 -1.09
CA ILE A 611 -10.69 21.07 -2.10
C ILE A 611 -11.38 22.08 -3.02
N ASP A 612 -10.57 22.88 -3.72
CA ASP A 612 -11.04 23.74 -4.83
C ASP A 612 -11.12 22.93 -6.13
N PRO A 613 -12.32 22.70 -6.71
CA PRO A 613 -12.46 21.96 -7.96
C PRO A 613 -11.78 22.63 -9.17
N ALA A 614 -11.69 23.97 -9.19
CA ALA A 614 -11.06 24.68 -10.29
C ALA A 614 -9.53 24.49 -10.25
N LEU A 615 -8.94 24.57 -9.07
CA LEU A 615 -7.51 24.27 -8.87
C LEU A 615 -7.20 22.80 -9.22
N ARG A 616 -8.03 21.87 -8.75
CA ARG A 616 -7.91 20.44 -9.10
C ARG A 616 -7.90 20.21 -10.61
N ASN A 617 -8.84 20.79 -11.35
CA ASN A 617 -8.95 20.61 -12.80
C ASN A 617 -7.69 21.12 -13.52
N GLU A 618 -7.14 22.27 -13.08
CA GLU A 618 -5.88 22.78 -13.60
C GLU A 618 -4.71 21.80 -13.33
N VAL A 619 -4.63 21.24 -12.12
CA VAL A 619 -3.58 20.28 -11.77
C VAL A 619 -3.69 19.01 -12.60
N ILE A 620 -4.91 18.49 -12.82
CA ILE A 620 -5.15 17.33 -13.68
C ILE A 620 -4.62 17.60 -15.10
N GLU A 621 -5.01 18.74 -15.70
CA GLU A 621 -4.57 19.11 -17.05
C GLU A 621 -3.05 19.22 -17.16
N ARG A 622 -2.40 19.82 -16.17
CA ARG A 622 -0.93 19.98 -16.15
C ARG A 622 -0.23 18.63 -16.01
N CYS A 623 -0.72 17.74 -15.15
CA CYS A 623 -0.17 16.39 -14.98
C CYS A 623 -0.33 15.54 -16.26
N GLN A 624 -1.48 15.65 -16.95
CA GLN A 624 -1.69 15.00 -18.24
C GLN A 624 -0.69 15.45 -19.31
N LYS A 625 -0.42 16.76 -19.40
CA LYS A 625 0.55 17.32 -20.35
C LYS A 625 1.98 16.80 -20.18
N ILE A 626 2.37 16.46 -18.95
CA ILE A 626 3.70 15.91 -18.65
C ILE A 626 3.69 14.38 -18.57
N HIS A 627 2.59 13.73 -18.90
CA HIS A 627 2.39 12.28 -18.77
C HIS A 627 2.80 11.76 -17.39
N TYR A 628 2.29 12.41 -16.33
CA TYR A 628 2.54 12.02 -14.96
C TYR A 628 1.38 11.17 -14.44
N PRO A 629 1.63 9.92 -14.01
CA PRO A 629 0.57 9.04 -13.56
C PRO A 629 -0.03 9.51 -12.23
N ASP A 630 -1.31 9.19 -12.00
CA ASP A 630 -1.94 9.43 -10.70
C ASP A 630 -1.43 8.43 -9.67
N PHE A 631 -1.23 7.19 -10.09
CA PHE A 631 -0.84 6.06 -9.26
C PHE A 631 0.18 5.17 -9.99
N ILE A 632 0.89 4.36 -9.22
CA ILE A 632 1.77 3.30 -9.74
C ILE A 632 1.30 1.99 -9.11
N ALA A 633 1.14 0.98 -9.96
CA ALA A 633 0.94 -0.41 -9.59
C ALA A 633 2.16 -1.23 -10.01
N PHE A 634 2.44 -2.30 -9.29
CA PHE A 634 3.61 -3.13 -9.54
C PHE A 634 3.22 -4.55 -9.94
N VAL A 635 3.89 -5.05 -10.95
CA VAL A 635 4.04 -6.48 -11.20
C VAL A 635 5.17 -6.95 -10.29
N VAL A 636 4.88 -7.87 -9.39
CA VAL A 636 5.87 -8.36 -8.43
C VAL A 636 6.70 -9.51 -9.02
N PRO A 637 7.90 -9.81 -8.48
CA PRO A 637 8.66 -10.99 -8.87
C PRO A 637 7.85 -12.28 -8.70
N GLU A 638 8.16 -13.27 -9.51
CA GLU A 638 7.65 -14.64 -9.35
C GLU A 638 8.74 -15.58 -8.89
N LEU A 639 8.40 -16.43 -7.91
CA LEU A 639 9.27 -17.45 -7.37
C LEU A 639 8.84 -18.83 -7.86
N SER A 640 9.81 -19.68 -8.21
CA SER A 640 9.56 -21.06 -8.62
C SER A 640 10.56 -22.03 -8.00
N LEU A 641 10.06 -23.17 -7.49
CA LEU A 641 10.91 -24.22 -6.93
C LEU A 641 11.68 -24.95 -8.01
N VAL A 642 12.98 -25.14 -7.80
CA VAL A 642 13.81 -26.06 -8.59
C VAL A 642 14.01 -27.33 -7.77
N LYS A 643 13.69 -28.47 -8.34
CA LYS A 643 13.89 -29.78 -7.70
C LYS A 643 14.98 -30.53 -8.43
N ASP A 644 15.80 -31.29 -7.68
CA ASP A 644 16.76 -32.24 -8.21
C ASP A 644 16.08 -33.54 -8.68
N GLU A 645 16.86 -34.46 -9.22
CA GLU A 645 16.40 -35.77 -9.72
C GLU A 645 15.72 -36.63 -8.64
N SER A 646 16.01 -36.37 -7.36
CA SER A 646 15.36 -37.05 -6.22
C SER A 646 14.03 -36.41 -5.80
N GLY A 647 13.65 -35.29 -6.41
CA GLY A 647 12.48 -34.49 -6.05
C GLY A 647 12.70 -33.52 -4.87
N LYS A 648 13.94 -33.45 -4.34
CA LYS A 648 14.29 -32.50 -3.28
C LYS A 648 14.49 -31.10 -3.85
N ILE A 649 14.05 -30.07 -3.13
CA ILE A 649 14.25 -28.68 -3.52
C ILE A 649 15.76 -28.38 -3.48
N SER A 650 16.31 -27.99 -4.62
CA SER A 650 17.72 -27.64 -4.81
C SER A 650 17.96 -26.14 -4.94
N ASP A 651 16.95 -25.37 -5.37
CA ASP A 651 16.99 -23.89 -5.46
C ASP A 651 15.58 -23.30 -5.55
N VAL A 652 15.48 -21.97 -5.46
CA VAL A 652 14.29 -21.18 -5.82
C VAL A 652 14.72 -20.10 -6.79
N LYS A 653 14.18 -20.15 -8.00
CA LYS A 653 14.43 -19.14 -9.04
C LYS A 653 13.46 -17.98 -8.88
N ILE A 654 14.00 -16.77 -9.05
CA ILE A 654 13.23 -15.54 -9.21
C ILE A 654 13.13 -15.20 -10.70
N SER A 655 11.95 -14.80 -11.15
CA SER A 655 11.69 -14.30 -12.50
C SER A 655 10.83 -13.05 -12.46
N TYR A 656 10.78 -12.36 -13.58
CA TYR A 656 10.07 -11.07 -13.70
C TYR A 656 9.09 -11.17 -14.86
N PRO A 657 7.77 -11.24 -14.60
CA PRO A 657 6.76 -11.49 -15.63
C PRO A 657 6.69 -10.43 -16.71
N LEU A 658 6.94 -9.17 -16.36
CA LEU A 658 6.85 -7.98 -17.24
C LEU A 658 5.45 -7.75 -17.85
N ASP A 659 4.42 -8.39 -17.32
CA ASP A 659 3.05 -8.29 -17.78
C ASP A 659 2.07 -8.51 -16.60
N LEU A 660 1.18 -7.52 -16.38
CA LEU A 660 0.20 -7.58 -15.31
C LEU A 660 -0.87 -8.65 -15.56
N MET A 661 -1.36 -8.77 -16.79
CA MET A 661 -2.38 -9.75 -17.14
C MET A 661 -1.86 -11.18 -16.94
N ASP A 662 -0.63 -11.44 -17.39
CA ASP A 662 0.02 -12.74 -17.23
C ASP A 662 0.13 -13.13 -15.75
N GLN A 663 0.55 -12.21 -14.89
CA GLN A 663 0.66 -12.46 -13.45
C GLN A 663 -0.70 -12.71 -12.80
N GLN A 664 -1.70 -11.88 -13.09
CA GLN A 664 -3.02 -11.98 -12.48
C GLN A 664 -3.78 -13.24 -12.92
N LEU A 665 -3.70 -13.61 -14.18
CA LEU A 665 -4.30 -14.87 -14.69
C LEU A 665 -3.62 -16.10 -14.10
N LYS A 666 -2.32 -16.07 -13.90
CA LYS A 666 -1.59 -17.15 -13.23
C LYS A 666 -2.03 -17.31 -11.77
N TRP A 667 -2.18 -16.19 -11.03
CA TRP A 667 -2.69 -16.22 -9.65
C TRP A 667 -4.14 -16.70 -9.57
N ALA A 668 -4.93 -16.43 -10.61
CA ALA A 668 -6.30 -16.95 -10.74
C ALA A 668 -6.38 -18.43 -11.17
N GLY A 669 -5.25 -19.06 -11.48
CA GLY A 669 -5.21 -20.45 -11.99
C GLY A 669 -5.76 -20.62 -13.40
N LYS A 670 -5.80 -19.53 -14.19
CA LYS A 670 -6.33 -19.48 -15.58
C LYS A 670 -5.22 -19.47 -16.65
N LYS A 671 -3.97 -19.62 -16.26
CA LYS A 671 -2.79 -19.65 -17.17
C LYS A 671 -1.74 -20.67 -16.70
#